data_014a21ea22cdc0d925805833a2add28c
#
_entry.id   014a21ea22cdc0d925805833a2add28c
#
_cell.length_a   1.000
_cell.length_b   1.000
_cell.length_c   1.000
_cell.angle_alpha   90.00
_cell.angle_beta   90.00
_cell.angle_gamma   90.00
#
_symmetry.space_group_name_H-M   'P 1'
#
loop_
_entity.id
_entity.type
_entity.pdbx_description
1 polymer ?
#
loop_
_entity_poly.entity_id
_entity_poly.type
_entity_poly.pdbx_seq_one_letter_code
_entity_poly.pdbx_strand_id
1 'polypeptide(L)'
;MRFLLSFALLFCLLAQVDSFSQADYKRYYDEDNLPKVREIFQRGRYDIVVQVCDYALRRGQPSWEWRTLRFQSLANLGRYEDAVEEAVATTAKFSDKLGALLEAHEMFTAMGLEEKAAGILASINEAAAAVPEKQRNAFEYVHLGEAALVLGADPSTVIKQYFDIAKTFKAKGENVPDGLVEAYLAAGSLALEKDDFARAAKEFQGAYKLNPDHPEVLFGLAESFFPSDRKKGGEYLERVLKNAPVHFGALLLQAEYAINFERYDEAYRNLDLLESINPNHPLANAYRAILAELEYNDHAGFEKFRKQALSVYANNPEIDHLIGRVLSKKYRYEEGADAQKRAIAMDPSFLPAKLQLALDYLRLGKIDSAWPLAAEVADADEYNVLAYNLDILKKEIESFASIRSDDFIIRMPPEEAEIYGDRVLKVLTEAKEVLGKKYGIDIEERTLVEFYPNQQDFAIRSFGSLGGQGLLGVCFGSVVTMNSPGSVTAGKNNWEATLWHEYCHVITLTKTNNKMPRWLSEGISVYEEIQRQANWGQRMTPRYRKMILEEDVATPISQMSQAFFNAESGEHVMFAYYQSMLVVEHIIEDFGEEAVRGILDDLAKGVLINDAIAKHTIPIEKLDNEFRFRLNALAQNYGPGIDWAEPEPEEVDPTSPEVLQAFLKESPNNLWARETYTQRLLEQEKWDEAIESADLLIALLPDHTGPGNGYVLKAQALRRKGDEQGEAVILETLAELSAEAYTAYTRLLEVDFEKEQWDGVIANAKRTHAINPFYKRLHYCKGCAYAALAEKEKAVTSFEKTLMLDPVNPSEVRYRLADLVRQDDRPKAKRYLLDALADSPRYRDAHSMLLEVAKAEPEVEGEPVKQGKDSFGAGGATPAEKPEN
;
A
#
# COMPACT_ATOMS: atom_id res chain seq x y z
N MET A 1 -38.39 -3.61 15.02
CA MET A 1 -38.55 -5.05 14.82
C MET A 1 -37.23 -5.79 14.52
N ARG A 2 -36.25 -5.18 13.86
CA ARG A 2 -34.88 -5.74 13.69
C ARG A 2 -34.07 -5.77 15.01
N PHE A 3 -34.26 -4.82 15.91
CA PHE A 3 -33.62 -4.77 17.25
C PHE A 3 -34.00 -5.96 18.14
N LEU A 4 -35.24 -6.44 18.05
CA LEU A 4 -35.71 -7.59 18.84
C LEU A 4 -35.23 -8.95 18.29
N LEU A 5 -34.97 -9.05 16.98
CA LEU A 5 -34.43 -10.27 16.37
C LEU A 5 -32.94 -10.44 16.63
N SER A 6 -32.15 -9.33 16.65
CA SER A 6 -30.72 -9.36 16.97
C SER A 6 -30.48 -9.70 18.47
N PHE A 7 -31.32 -9.19 19.37
CA PHE A 7 -31.30 -9.56 20.79
C PHE A 7 -31.68 -11.02 21.03
N ALA A 8 -32.63 -11.57 20.25
CA ALA A 8 -33.03 -12.97 20.35
C ALA A 8 -31.95 -13.92 19.79
N LEU A 9 -31.20 -13.53 18.73
CA LEU A 9 -30.05 -14.30 18.21
C LEU A 9 -28.87 -14.26 19.16
N LEU A 10 -28.58 -13.10 19.77
CA LEU A 10 -27.54 -12.95 20.80
C LEU A 10 -27.89 -13.78 22.05
N PHE A 11 -29.17 -13.79 22.46
CA PHE A 11 -29.68 -14.62 23.56
C PHE A 11 -29.68 -16.12 23.20
N CYS A 12 -29.88 -16.50 21.93
CA CYS A 12 -29.77 -17.88 21.48
C CYS A 12 -28.33 -18.37 21.36
N LEU A 13 -27.37 -17.51 21.00
CA LEU A 13 -25.94 -17.83 21.06
C LEU A 13 -25.42 -17.92 22.51
N LEU A 14 -25.91 -17.07 23.39
CA LEU A 14 -25.65 -17.17 24.83
C LEU A 14 -26.43 -18.32 25.53
N ALA A 15 -27.57 -18.76 24.97
CA ALA A 15 -28.40 -19.85 25.52
C ALA A 15 -27.97 -21.26 25.03
N GLN A 16 -27.07 -21.39 24.07
CA GLN A 16 -26.31 -22.63 23.83
C GLN A 16 -25.14 -22.80 24.81
N VAL A 17 -25.02 -21.91 25.80
CA VAL A 17 -24.14 -22.07 26.95
C VAL A 17 -24.72 -23.21 27.78
N ASP A 18 -24.14 -24.38 27.65
CA ASP A 18 -24.36 -25.48 28.53
C ASP A 18 -24.37 -24.94 29.99
N SER A 19 -25.51 -25.04 30.66
CA SER A 19 -25.60 -24.65 32.06
C SER A 19 -24.73 -25.60 32.88
N PHE A 20 -23.47 -25.19 33.13
CA PHE A 20 -22.55 -25.94 33.97
C PHE A 20 -23.19 -26.08 35.38
N SER A 21 -23.56 -27.28 35.74
CA SER A 21 -24.06 -27.58 37.08
C SER A 21 -22.88 -27.74 38.04
N GLN A 22 -23.15 -27.59 39.32
CA GLN A 22 -22.16 -27.89 40.38
C GLN A 22 -21.52 -29.30 40.27
N ALA A 23 -22.19 -30.21 39.55
CA ALA A 23 -21.69 -31.56 39.27
C ALA A 23 -20.60 -31.56 38.19
N ASP A 24 -20.66 -30.58 37.25
CA ASP A 24 -19.70 -30.48 36.14
C ASP A 24 -18.36 -29.92 36.62
N TYR A 25 -18.33 -29.02 37.61
CA TYR A 25 -17.08 -28.55 38.24
C TYR A 25 -16.27 -29.67 38.85
N LYS A 26 -16.91 -30.74 39.38
CA LYS A 26 -16.25 -31.90 39.97
C LYS A 26 -15.47 -32.73 38.94
N ARG A 27 -15.78 -32.60 37.66
CA ARG A 27 -15.09 -33.33 36.60
C ARG A 27 -13.73 -32.72 36.19
N TYR A 28 -13.49 -31.45 36.52
CA TYR A 28 -12.34 -30.68 35.99
C TYR A 28 -11.32 -30.30 37.05
N TYR A 29 -11.43 -30.75 38.31
CA TYR A 29 -10.53 -30.31 39.37
C TYR A 29 -9.31 -31.20 39.61
N ASP A 30 -9.19 -32.34 38.93
CA ASP A 30 -8.01 -33.18 38.99
C ASP A 30 -6.91 -32.68 38.08
N GLU A 31 -5.63 -32.86 38.45
CA GLU A 31 -4.46 -32.39 37.63
C GLU A 31 -4.50 -32.94 36.24
N ASP A 32 -5.00 -34.17 36.04
CA ASP A 32 -5.19 -34.78 34.72
C ASP A 32 -6.18 -34.04 33.82
N ASN A 33 -6.98 -33.11 34.35
CA ASN A 33 -7.97 -32.31 33.62
C ASN A 33 -7.52 -30.87 33.35
N LEU A 34 -6.34 -30.45 33.84
CA LEU A 34 -5.80 -29.10 33.56
C LEU A 34 -5.79 -28.71 32.07
N PRO A 35 -5.42 -29.60 31.10
CA PRO A 35 -5.52 -29.29 29.68
C PRO A 35 -6.93 -28.89 29.22
N LYS A 36 -7.98 -29.54 29.77
CA LYS A 36 -9.37 -29.17 29.45
C LYS A 36 -9.77 -27.82 30.02
N VAL A 37 -9.25 -27.46 31.19
CA VAL A 37 -9.51 -26.15 31.79
C VAL A 37 -8.81 -25.04 30.97
N ARG A 38 -7.62 -25.31 30.46
CA ARG A 38 -6.95 -24.43 29.49
C ARG A 38 -7.77 -24.27 28.21
N GLU A 39 -8.36 -25.34 27.68
CA GLU A 39 -9.26 -25.29 26.54
C GLU A 39 -10.50 -24.41 26.81
N ILE A 40 -11.10 -24.50 27.99
CA ILE A 40 -12.21 -23.65 28.42
C ILE A 40 -11.77 -22.19 28.52
N PHE A 41 -10.56 -21.93 29.03
CA PHE A 41 -9.95 -20.61 29.08
C PHE A 41 -9.77 -20.03 27.65
N GLN A 42 -9.18 -20.79 26.74
CA GLN A 42 -8.97 -20.41 25.35
C GLN A 42 -10.27 -20.10 24.60
N ARG A 43 -11.39 -20.72 25.01
CA ARG A 43 -12.73 -20.42 24.47
C ARG A 43 -13.39 -19.18 25.10
N GLY A 44 -12.69 -18.46 26.00
CA GLY A 44 -13.17 -17.25 26.67
C GLY A 44 -14.16 -17.45 27.82
N ARG A 45 -14.31 -18.68 28.35
CA ARG A 45 -15.20 -18.97 29.48
C ARG A 45 -14.51 -18.74 30.82
N TYR A 46 -14.02 -17.52 31.00
CA TYR A 46 -13.23 -17.13 32.17
C TYR A 46 -14.00 -17.29 33.50
N ASP A 47 -15.30 -17.05 33.50
CA ASP A 47 -16.22 -17.25 34.63
C ASP A 47 -16.20 -18.69 35.14
N ILE A 48 -16.21 -19.66 34.24
CA ILE A 48 -16.13 -21.08 34.52
C ILE A 48 -14.74 -21.44 35.07
N VAL A 49 -13.69 -20.95 34.40
CA VAL A 49 -12.31 -21.21 34.81
C VAL A 49 -12.06 -20.75 36.23
N VAL A 50 -12.49 -19.55 36.64
CA VAL A 50 -12.37 -19.08 38.04
C VAL A 50 -13.06 -20.03 39.00
N GLN A 51 -14.29 -20.48 38.71
CA GLN A 51 -15.04 -21.37 39.58
C GLN A 51 -14.37 -22.74 39.72
N VAL A 52 -13.84 -23.29 38.62
CA VAL A 52 -13.12 -24.57 38.63
C VAL A 52 -11.82 -24.44 39.41
N CYS A 53 -11.05 -23.38 39.20
CA CYS A 53 -9.82 -23.10 39.94
C CYS A 53 -10.08 -22.88 41.42
N ASP A 54 -11.11 -22.13 41.83
CA ASP A 54 -11.53 -21.95 43.22
C ASP A 54 -11.87 -23.28 43.88
N TYR A 55 -12.50 -24.18 43.15
CA TYR A 55 -12.82 -25.49 43.67
C TYR A 55 -11.57 -26.37 43.84
N ALA A 56 -10.68 -26.40 42.83
CA ALA A 56 -9.43 -27.15 42.86
C ALA A 56 -8.53 -26.70 44.04
N LEU A 57 -8.36 -25.38 44.19
CA LEU A 57 -7.56 -24.80 45.28
C LEU A 57 -8.13 -25.12 46.68
N ARG A 58 -9.46 -25.11 46.85
CA ARG A 58 -10.12 -25.53 48.13
C ARG A 58 -9.91 -27.00 48.45
N ARG A 59 -9.70 -27.84 47.44
CA ARG A 59 -9.40 -29.28 47.61
C ARG A 59 -7.92 -29.58 47.85
N GLY A 60 -7.08 -28.55 47.88
CA GLY A 60 -5.67 -28.68 48.20
C GLY A 60 -4.79 -29.04 47.03
N GLN A 61 -5.24 -28.76 45.77
CA GLN A 61 -4.39 -28.87 44.59
C GLN A 61 -3.33 -27.77 44.60
N PRO A 62 -2.05 -28.08 44.75
CA PRO A 62 -1.02 -27.08 45.03
C PRO A 62 -0.34 -26.51 43.77
N SER A 63 -0.76 -26.92 42.57
CA SER A 63 -0.07 -26.54 41.31
C SER A 63 -0.19 -25.04 41.03
N TRP A 64 0.88 -24.47 40.56
CA TRP A 64 0.96 -23.05 40.18
C TRP A 64 0.09 -22.72 38.95
N GLU A 65 -0.11 -23.67 38.06
CA GLU A 65 -0.90 -23.48 36.83
C GLU A 65 -2.38 -23.21 37.14
N TRP A 66 -2.95 -23.80 38.18
CA TRP A 66 -4.31 -23.47 38.62
C TRP A 66 -4.44 -22.01 39.05
N ARG A 67 -3.39 -21.46 39.65
CA ARG A 67 -3.38 -20.09 40.14
C ARG A 67 -3.16 -19.10 39.00
N THR A 68 -2.29 -19.45 38.05
CA THR A 68 -2.08 -18.60 36.86
C THR A 68 -3.34 -18.52 36.03
N LEU A 69 -4.00 -19.64 35.72
CA LEU A 69 -5.29 -19.63 35.02
C LEU A 69 -6.36 -18.83 35.79
N ARG A 70 -6.33 -18.88 37.13
CA ARG A 70 -7.26 -18.11 37.95
C ARG A 70 -7.03 -16.60 37.82
N PHE A 71 -5.81 -16.12 38.06
CA PHE A 71 -5.57 -14.68 38.00
C PHE A 71 -5.70 -14.13 36.57
N GLN A 72 -5.28 -14.84 35.52
CA GLN A 72 -5.52 -14.48 34.14
C GLN A 72 -7.03 -14.37 33.84
N SER A 73 -7.82 -15.35 34.31
CA SER A 73 -9.28 -15.29 34.12
C SER A 73 -9.93 -14.12 34.87
N LEU A 74 -9.44 -13.83 36.10
CA LEU A 74 -9.90 -12.65 36.85
C LEU A 74 -9.59 -11.33 36.14
N ALA A 75 -8.40 -11.21 35.57
CA ALA A 75 -8.01 -10.03 34.76
C ALA A 75 -8.90 -9.88 33.52
N ASN A 76 -9.14 -10.98 32.79
CA ASN A 76 -10.04 -10.97 31.63
C ASN A 76 -11.51 -10.66 31.99
N LEU A 77 -11.95 -10.95 33.24
CA LEU A 77 -13.25 -10.54 33.74
C LEU A 77 -13.29 -9.10 34.28
N GLY A 78 -12.20 -8.34 34.18
CA GLY A 78 -12.09 -6.98 34.72
C GLY A 78 -11.95 -6.91 36.25
N ARG A 79 -11.70 -8.04 36.93
CA ARG A 79 -11.48 -8.13 38.35
C ARG A 79 -9.99 -7.97 38.68
N TYR A 80 -9.45 -6.79 38.30
CA TYR A 80 -8.01 -6.54 38.29
C TYR A 80 -7.37 -6.59 39.69
N GLU A 81 -8.04 -6.07 40.73
CA GLU A 81 -7.53 -6.12 42.10
C GLU A 81 -7.38 -7.54 42.58
N ASP A 82 -8.42 -8.37 42.36
CA ASP A 82 -8.40 -9.80 42.74
C ASP A 82 -7.30 -10.58 41.98
N ALA A 83 -7.10 -10.24 40.68
CA ALA A 83 -6.06 -10.84 39.84
C ALA A 83 -4.66 -10.52 40.38
N VAL A 84 -4.40 -9.26 40.72
CA VAL A 84 -3.12 -8.80 41.29
C VAL A 84 -2.85 -9.47 42.65
N GLU A 85 -3.86 -9.56 43.53
CA GLU A 85 -3.73 -10.22 44.83
C GLU A 85 -3.34 -11.70 44.66
N GLU A 86 -4.01 -12.43 43.76
CA GLU A 86 -3.69 -13.82 43.44
C GLU A 86 -2.32 -14.01 42.85
N ALA A 87 -1.89 -13.11 41.91
CA ALA A 87 -0.57 -13.18 41.29
C ALA A 87 0.55 -12.95 42.31
N VAL A 88 0.40 -11.96 43.23
CA VAL A 88 1.34 -11.75 44.36
C VAL A 88 1.42 -12.98 45.26
N ALA A 89 0.27 -13.56 45.61
CA ALA A 89 0.24 -14.79 46.43
C ALA A 89 0.88 -15.98 45.67
N THR A 90 0.73 -16.03 44.36
CA THR A 90 1.30 -17.11 43.55
C THR A 90 2.82 -16.99 43.47
N THR A 91 3.35 -15.82 43.16
CA THR A 91 4.82 -15.60 43.08
C THR A 91 5.52 -15.78 44.40
N ALA A 92 4.88 -15.39 45.54
CA ALA A 92 5.42 -15.63 46.86
C ALA A 92 5.48 -17.14 47.25
N LYS A 93 4.50 -17.92 46.80
CA LYS A 93 4.42 -19.36 47.07
C LYS A 93 5.27 -20.21 46.12
N PHE A 94 5.40 -19.80 44.88
CA PHE A 94 6.05 -20.53 43.80
C PHE A 94 7.20 -19.73 43.19
N SER A 95 8.03 -19.17 44.05
CA SER A 95 9.16 -18.32 43.63
C SER A 95 10.25 -19.06 42.83
N ASP A 96 10.21 -20.40 42.81
CA ASP A 96 11.05 -21.27 42.01
C ASP A 96 10.45 -21.72 40.67
N LYS A 97 9.21 -21.35 40.39
CA LYS A 97 8.48 -21.75 39.15
C LYS A 97 8.53 -20.65 38.12
N LEU A 98 9.41 -20.84 37.12
CA LEU A 98 9.66 -19.86 36.09
C LEU A 98 8.38 -19.41 35.36
N GLY A 99 7.51 -20.35 34.93
CA GLY A 99 6.25 -20.01 34.28
C GLY A 99 5.32 -19.16 35.16
N ALA A 100 5.20 -19.43 36.44
CA ALA A 100 4.38 -18.61 37.35
C ALA A 100 4.90 -17.17 37.49
N LEU A 101 6.23 -17.01 37.49
CA LEU A 101 6.87 -15.71 37.61
C LEU A 101 6.69 -14.89 36.29
N LEU A 102 6.84 -15.53 35.12
CA LEU A 102 6.66 -14.90 33.81
C LEU A 102 5.23 -14.40 33.60
N GLU A 103 4.24 -15.25 33.85
CA GLU A 103 2.81 -14.90 33.77
C GLU A 103 2.43 -13.74 34.70
N ALA A 104 2.98 -13.74 35.92
CA ALA A 104 2.78 -12.64 36.86
C ALA A 104 3.49 -11.36 36.44
N HIS A 105 4.70 -11.47 35.88
CA HIS A 105 5.45 -10.33 35.34
C HIS A 105 4.68 -9.66 34.22
N GLU A 106 4.18 -10.44 33.26
CA GLU A 106 3.37 -9.93 32.13
C GLU A 106 2.12 -9.18 32.66
N MET A 107 1.39 -9.77 33.60
CA MET A 107 0.22 -9.12 34.19
C MET A 107 0.59 -7.82 34.92
N PHE A 108 1.66 -7.81 35.70
CA PHE A 108 2.08 -6.60 36.42
C PHE A 108 2.47 -5.48 35.46
N THR A 109 3.16 -5.83 34.37
CA THR A 109 3.54 -4.90 33.32
C THR A 109 2.30 -4.33 32.61
N ALA A 110 1.37 -5.19 32.20
CA ALA A 110 0.13 -4.79 31.54
C ALA A 110 -0.75 -3.87 32.39
N MET A 111 -0.61 -3.94 33.73
CA MET A 111 -1.35 -3.11 34.70
C MET A 111 -0.52 -1.90 35.21
N GLY A 112 0.68 -1.68 34.69
CA GLY A 112 1.56 -0.58 35.10
C GLY A 112 2.09 -0.69 36.52
N LEU A 113 2.17 -1.93 37.06
CA LEU A 113 2.67 -2.20 38.40
C LEU A 113 4.20 -2.41 38.37
N GLU A 114 4.95 -1.39 37.90
CA GLU A 114 6.37 -1.46 37.63
C GLU A 114 7.20 -1.95 38.83
N GLU A 115 6.89 -1.50 40.07
CA GLU A 115 7.61 -1.96 41.27
C GLU A 115 7.41 -3.47 41.51
N LYS A 116 6.22 -4.02 41.21
CA LYS A 116 5.96 -5.46 41.34
C LYS A 116 6.64 -6.25 40.24
N ALA A 117 6.55 -5.77 38.99
CA ALA A 117 7.23 -6.39 37.84
C ALA A 117 8.75 -6.42 38.06
N ALA A 118 9.38 -5.29 38.44
CA ALA A 118 10.79 -5.21 38.74
C ALA A 118 11.17 -6.07 39.97
N GLY A 119 10.29 -6.15 40.99
CA GLY A 119 10.54 -6.89 42.22
C GLY A 119 10.69 -8.41 42.02
N ILE A 120 10.21 -8.97 40.89
CA ILE A 120 10.35 -10.41 40.62
C ILE A 120 11.41 -10.76 39.57
N LEU A 121 12.11 -9.79 38.99
CA LEU A 121 13.14 -10.04 37.99
C LEU A 121 14.30 -10.89 38.48
N ALA A 122 14.74 -10.67 39.74
CA ALA A 122 15.79 -11.49 40.35
C ALA A 122 15.32 -12.97 40.49
N SER A 123 14.07 -13.18 40.88
CA SER A 123 13.50 -14.54 41.00
C SER A 123 13.35 -15.20 39.62
N ILE A 124 12.99 -14.45 38.56
CA ILE A 124 12.96 -14.95 37.18
C ILE A 124 14.36 -15.40 36.75
N ASN A 125 15.38 -14.59 37.00
CA ASN A 125 16.77 -14.94 36.67
C ASN A 125 17.26 -16.17 37.43
N GLU A 126 16.99 -16.25 38.73
CA GLU A 126 17.35 -17.40 39.57
C GLU A 126 16.62 -18.69 39.15
N ALA A 127 15.31 -18.60 38.89
CA ALA A 127 14.51 -19.73 38.44
C ALA A 127 14.95 -20.22 37.05
N ALA A 128 15.23 -19.31 36.14
CA ALA A 128 15.77 -19.64 34.79
C ALA A 128 17.14 -20.34 34.88
N ALA A 129 18.03 -19.85 35.75
CA ALA A 129 19.34 -20.45 35.95
C ALA A 129 19.28 -21.82 36.60
N ALA A 130 18.23 -22.10 37.41
CA ALA A 130 18.02 -23.36 38.13
C ALA A 130 17.50 -24.49 37.22
N VAL A 131 17.01 -24.23 35.99
CA VAL A 131 16.50 -25.25 35.06
C VAL A 131 17.64 -26.13 34.51
N PRO A 132 17.74 -27.43 34.94
CA PRO A 132 18.85 -28.29 34.55
C PRO A 132 18.82 -28.60 33.07
N GLU A 133 19.94 -28.48 32.37
CA GLU A 133 20.03 -28.66 30.91
C GLU A 133 19.49 -30.04 30.44
N LYS A 134 19.76 -31.08 31.20
CA LYS A 134 19.28 -32.45 30.92
C LYS A 134 17.76 -32.64 31.05
N GLN A 135 17.07 -31.73 31.68
CA GLN A 135 15.63 -31.81 31.93
C GLN A 135 14.85 -30.87 31.01
N ARG A 136 15.52 -30.05 30.19
CA ARG A 136 14.87 -29.10 29.29
C ARG A 136 14.11 -29.84 28.18
N ASN A 137 12.80 -29.69 28.19
CA ASN A 137 11.88 -30.08 27.12
C ASN A 137 11.51 -28.84 26.30
N ALA A 138 10.62 -28.96 25.31
CA ALA A 138 10.20 -27.82 24.49
C ALA A 138 9.58 -26.69 25.34
N PHE A 139 8.75 -27.03 26.30
CA PHE A 139 8.09 -26.08 27.20
C PHE A 139 9.09 -25.28 28.06
N GLU A 140 10.10 -25.99 28.62
CA GLU A 140 11.16 -25.32 29.37
C GLU A 140 11.98 -24.34 28.50
N TYR A 141 12.26 -24.70 27.23
CA TYR A 141 12.94 -23.79 26.33
C TYR A 141 12.10 -22.55 25.98
N VAL A 142 10.76 -22.66 25.89
CA VAL A 142 9.88 -21.50 25.70
C VAL A 142 10.01 -20.54 26.88
N HIS A 143 9.80 -21.02 28.10
CA HIS A 143 9.92 -20.17 29.29
C HIS A 143 11.32 -19.58 29.48
N LEU A 144 12.40 -20.31 29.13
CA LEU A 144 13.74 -19.76 29.16
C LEU A 144 13.94 -18.64 28.13
N GLY A 145 13.32 -18.76 26.96
CA GLY A 145 13.33 -17.71 25.92
C GLY A 145 12.55 -16.48 26.38
N GLU A 146 11.37 -16.65 26.95
CA GLU A 146 10.56 -15.56 27.51
C GLU A 146 11.29 -14.87 28.68
N ALA A 147 11.90 -15.64 29.57
CA ALA A 147 12.72 -15.09 30.64
C ALA A 147 13.91 -14.26 30.10
N ALA A 148 14.58 -14.76 29.05
CA ALA A 148 15.66 -14.04 28.41
C ALA A 148 15.19 -12.70 27.83
N LEU A 149 14.00 -12.65 27.19
CA LEU A 149 13.40 -11.41 26.69
C LEU A 149 13.10 -10.42 27.82
N VAL A 150 12.45 -10.89 28.87
CA VAL A 150 12.15 -10.09 30.10
C VAL A 150 13.42 -9.52 30.72
N LEU A 151 14.54 -10.24 30.66
CA LEU A 151 15.84 -9.83 31.16
C LEU A 151 16.68 -9.01 30.15
N GLY A 152 16.09 -8.63 29.00
CA GLY A 152 16.69 -7.72 28.02
C GLY A 152 17.60 -8.40 27.00
N ALA A 153 17.46 -9.71 26.75
CA ALA A 153 18.21 -10.37 25.69
C ALA A 153 17.71 -9.96 24.29
N ASP A 154 18.63 -9.94 23.32
CA ASP A 154 18.30 -9.65 21.94
C ASP A 154 17.27 -10.66 21.36
N PRO A 155 16.15 -10.18 20.77
CA PRO A 155 15.09 -11.02 20.23
C PRO A 155 15.56 -12.04 19.19
N SER A 156 16.45 -11.67 18.28
CA SER A 156 16.98 -12.58 17.26
C SER A 156 17.79 -13.72 17.87
N THR A 157 18.51 -13.42 18.94
CA THR A 157 19.27 -14.40 19.72
C THR A 157 18.34 -15.34 20.47
N VAL A 158 17.27 -14.81 21.08
CA VAL A 158 16.27 -15.61 21.79
C VAL A 158 15.59 -16.60 20.84
N ILE A 159 15.17 -16.16 19.67
CA ILE A 159 14.56 -17.06 18.69
C ILE A 159 15.51 -18.23 18.38
N LYS A 160 16.78 -17.95 18.08
CA LYS A 160 17.76 -18.98 17.68
C LYS A 160 18.15 -19.92 18.81
N GLN A 161 18.36 -19.38 20.02
CA GLN A 161 18.92 -20.14 21.14
C GLN A 161 17.85 -20.84 22.00
N TYR A 162 16.59 -20.41 21.91
CA TYR A 162 15.53 -20.99 22.72
C TYR A 162 14.36 -21.53 21.86
N PHE A 163 13.67 -20.69 21.11
CA PHE A 163 12.47 -21.12 20.38
C PHE A 163 12.77 -22.08 19.23
N ASP A 164 13.85 -21.85 18.45
CA ASP A 164 14.26 -22.79 17.40
C ASP A 164 14.76 -24.13 17.98
N ILE A 165 15.39 -24.14 19.16
CA ILE A 165 15.76 -25.37 19.85
C ILE A 165 14.49 -26.09 20.35
N ALA A 166 13.53 -25.40 20.95
CA ALA A 166 12.25 -25.98 21.36
C ALA A 166 11.54 -26.68 20.18
N LYS A 167 11.61 -26.11 18.98
CA LYS A 167 11.02 -26.69 17.75
C LYS A 167 11.78 -27.92 17.21
N THR A 168 12.94 -28.26 17.76
CA THR A 168 13.63 -29.52 17.42
C THR A 168 12.98 -30.76 18.02
N PHE A 169 12.16 -30.58 19.05
CA PHE A 169 11.36 -31.64 19.66
C PHE A 169 10.21 -32.01 18.71
N LYS A 170 10.32 -33.21 18.06
CA LYS A 170 9.38 -33.61 17.01
C LYS A 170 8.20 -34.39 17.55
N ALA A 171 7.02 -34.11 17.00
CA ALA A 171 5.83 -34.95 17.20
C ALA A 171 6.07 -36.40 16.69
N LYS A 172 5.54 -37.38 17.41
CA LYS A 172 5.59 -38.79 17.02
C LYS A 172 4.16 -39.30 16.81
N GLY A 173 3.72 -39.27 15.56
CA GLY A 173 2.32 -39.53 15.20
C GLY A 173 1.40 -38.44 15.76
N GLU A 174 0.35 -38.86 16.45
CA GLU A 174 -0.61 -37.92 17.10
C GLU A 174 -0.07 -37.35 18.43
N ASN A 175 1.06 -37.83 18.93
CA ASN A 175 1.64 -37.38 20.19
C ASN A 175 2.54 -36.17 19.95
N VAL A 176 2.00 -34.96 20.19
CA VAL A 176 2.69 -33.68 20.11
C VAL A 176 3.40 -33.43 21.44
N PRO A 177 4.72 -33.18 21.49
CA PRO A 177 5.43 -32.82 22.69
C PRO A 177 4.85 -31.56 23.36
N ASP A 178 4.72 -31.56 24.65
CA ASP A 178 4.32 -30.39 25.44
C ASP A 178 5.29 -29.21 25.16
N GLY A 179 4.76 -28.02 24.91
CA GLY A 179 5.52 -26.81 24.60
C GLY A 179 5.90 -26.67 23.13
N LEU A 180 5.59 -27.61 22.23
CA LEU A 180 5.95 -27.49 20.82
C LEU A 180 5.06 -26.48 20.09
N VAL A 181 3.76 -26.43 20.38
CA VAL A 181 2.84 -25.43 19.83
C VAL A 181 3.20 -24.06 20.39
N GLU A 182 3.46 -23.99 21.69
CA GLU A 182 3.87 -22.78 22.41
C GLU A 182 5.18 -22.20 21.85
N ALA A 183 6.13 -23.05 21.45
CA ALA A 183 7.39 -22.60 20.84
C ALA A 183 7.16 -21.89 19.48
N TYR A 184 6.24 -22.40 18.67
CA TYR A 184 5.83 -21.74 17.43
C TYR A 184 5.04 -20.46 17.71
N LEU A 185 4.14 -20.46 18.71
CA LEU A 185 3.38 -19.29 19.14
C LEU A 185 4.33 -18.18 19.60
N ALA A 186 5.24 -18.47 20.53
CA ALA A 186 6.20 -17.48 21.05
C ALA A 186 7.07 -16.87 19.95
N ALA A 187 7.60 -17.72 19.04
CA ALA A 187 8.39 -17.23 17.90
C ALA A 187 7.56 -16.39 16.92
N GLY A 188 6.31 -16.78 16.68
CA GLY A 188 5.38 -16.07 15.79
C GLY A 188 4.94 -14.72 16.37
N SER A 189 4.58 -14.68 17.65
CA SER A 189 4.20 -13.44 18.35
C SER A 189 5.35 -12.44 18.41
N LEU A 190 6.57 -12.91 18.73
CA LEU A 190 7.75 -12.06 18.71
C LEU A 190 8.04 -11.52 17.30
N ALA A 191 7.82 -12.30 16.24
CA ALA A 191 7.98 -11.83 14.87
C ALA A 191 6.92 -10.76 14.51
N LEU A 192 5.67 -10.89 14.98
CA LEU A 192 4.64 -9.84 14.80
C LEU A 192 5.03 -8.54 15.49
N GLU A 193 5.54 -8.61 16.72
CA GLU A 193 6.02 -7.43 17.45
C GLU A 193 7.17 -6.67 16.72
N LYS A 194 7.88 -7.38 15.85
CA LYS A 194 9.00 -6.83 15.05
C LYS A 194 8.61 -6.49 13.61
N ASP A 195 7.33 -6.48 13.29
CA ASP A 195 6.80 -6.25 11.93
C ASP A 195 7.26 -7.28 10.89
N ASP A 196 7.77 -8.46 11.33
CA ASP A 196 8.19 -9.56 10.46
C ASP A 196 7.01 -10.51 10.16
N PHE A 197 6.02 -10.00 9.41
CA PHE A 197 4.80 -10.73 9.06
C PHE A 197 5.07 -12.03 8.31
N ALA A 198 6.12 -12.06 7.47
CA ALA A 198 6.48 -13.26 6.71
C ALA A 198 6.97 -14.39 7.61
N ARG A 199 7.81 -14.08 8.58
CA ARG A 199 8.27 -15.03 9.60
C ARG A 199 7.12 -15.43 10.50
N ALA A 200 6.34 -14.50 11.00
CA ALA A 200 5.17 -14.75 11.83
C ALA A 200 4.24 -15.78 11.17
N ALA A 201 3.84 -15.52 9.91
CA ALA A 201 3.00 -16.46 9.15
C ALA A 201 3.62 -17.85 9.04
N LYS A 202 4.93 -17.97 8.84
CA LYS A 202 5.64 -19.24 8.76
C LYS A 202 5.62 -20.00 10.10
N GLU A 203 5.86 -19.28 11.20
CA GLU A 203 5.86 -19.87 12.53
C GLU A 203 4.44 -20.34 12.90
N PHE A 204 3.42 -19.52 12.76
CA PHE A 204 2.04 -19.91 13.01
C PHE A 204 1.54 -21.03 12.08
N GLN A 205 2.00 -21.10 10.83
CA GLN A 205 1.74 -22.27 9.96
C GLN A 205 2.38 -23.55 10.50
N GLY A 206 3.53 -23.45 11.18
CA GLY A 206 4.16 -24.57 11.89
C GLY A 206 3.27 -25.08 13.01
N ALA A 207 2.77 -24.18 13.85
CA ALA A 207 1.81 -24.49 14.93
C ALA A 207 0.49 -25.05 14.38
N TYR A 208 -0.03 -24.47 13.30
CA TYR A 208 -1.27 -24.88 12.64
C TYR A 208 -1.26 -26.36 12.17
N LYS A 209 -0.11 -26.83 11.69
CA LYS A 209 0.04 -28.25 11.32
C LYS A 209 -0.06 -29.21 12.50
N LEU A 210 0.22 -28.71 13.70
CA LEU A 210 0.16 -29.49 14.94
C LEU A 210 -1.23 -29.43 15.60
N ASN A 211 -1.83 -28.24 15.60
CA ASN A 211 -3.16 -27.99 16.16
C ASN A 211 -3.92 -26.95 15.31
N PRO A 212 -4.67 -27.38 14.28
CA PRO A 212 -5.33 -26.48 13.32
C PRO A 212 -6.52 -25.70 13.88
N ASP A 213 -7.02 -26.07 15.07
CA ASP A 213 -8.18 -25.43 15.71
C ASP A 213 -7.80 -24.62 16.95
N HIS A 214 -6.50 -24.44 17.20
CA HIS A 214 -6.03 -23.64 18.35
C HIS A 214 -6.33 -22.15 18.12
N PRO A 215 -7.11 -21.47 19.00
CA PRO A 215 -7.54 -20.09 18.79
C PRO A 215 -6.38 -19.11 18.57
N GLU A 216 -5.33 -19.15 19.41
CA GLU A 216 -4.18 -18.26 19.32
C GLU A 216 -3.37 -18.48 18.02
N VAL A 217 -3.28 -19.73 17.54
CA VAL A 217 -2.62 -20.04 16.25
C VAL A 217 -3.40 -19.45 15.09
N LEU A 218 -4.72 -19.61 15.10
CA LEU A 218 -5.60 -19.03 14.08
C LEU A 218 -5.57 -17.49 14.12
N PHE A 219 -5.53 -16.90 15.33
CA PHE A 219 -5.43 -15.47 15.51
C PHE A 219 -4.11 -14.92 15.01
N GLY A 220 -2.97 -15.52 15.35
CA GLY A 220 -1.66 -15.14 14.82
C GLY A 220 -1.55 -15.27 13.29
N LEU A 221 -2.21 -16.28 12.68
CA LEU A 221 -2.33 -16.38 11.24
C LEU A 221 -3.18 -15.24 10.68
N ALA A 222 -4.29 -14.89 11.32
CA ALA A 222 -5.10 -13.75 10.89
C ALA A 222 -4.27 -12.47 10.86
N GLU A 223 -3.62 -12.11 11.96
CA GLU A 223 -2.76 -10.92 12.05
C GLU A 223 -1.63 -10.92 11.01
N SER A 224 -0.99 -12.07 10.81
CA SER A 224 0.12 -12.21 9.84
C SER A 224 -0.31 -12.01 8.39
N PHE A 225 -1.53 -12.43 8.02
CA PHE A 225 -2.01 -12.33 6.64
C PHE A 225 -2.75 -11.03 6.33
N PHE A 226 -3.39 -10.40 7.28
CA PHE A 226 -4.17 -9.18 7.02
C PHE A 226 -3.42 -8.08 6.26
N PRO A 227 -2.13 -7.79 6.49
CA PRO A 227 -1.42 -6.77 5.74
C PRO A 227 -1.26 -7.08 4.25
N SER A 228 -1.17 -8.36 3.86
CA SER A 228 -0.88 -8.81 2.49
C SER A 228 -2.03 -9.53 1.80
N ASP A 229 -2.87 -10.24 2.53
CA ASP A 229 -4.00 -11.05 2.03
C ASP A 229 -5.18 -10.97 3.00
N ARG A 230 -6.00 -9.94 2.82
CA ARG A 230 -7.15 -9.66 3.69
C ARG A 230 -8.18 -10.79 3.71
N LYS A 231 -8.41 -11.44 2.56
CA LYS A 231 -9.37 -12.54 2.47
C LYS A 231 -8.94 -13.69 3.36
N LYS A 232 -7.69 -14.09 3.24
CA LYS A 232 -7.12 -15.17 4.04
C LYS A 232 -7.05 -14.81 5.52
N GLY A 233 -6.68 -13.57 5.86
CA GLY A 233 -6.73 -13.07 7.22
C GLY A 233 -8.15 -13.14 7.81
N GLY A 234 -9.15 -12.73 7.03
CA GLY A 234 -10.58 -12.81 7.40
C GLY A 234 -11.07 -14.24 7.63
N GLU A 235 -10.70 -15.19 6.75
CA GLU A 235 -11.05 -16.61 6.89
C GLU A 235 -10.50 -17.22 8.21
N TYR A 236 -9.27 -16.85 8.58
CA TYR A 236 -8.71 -17.28 9.88
C TYR A 236 -9.44 -16.61 11.05
N LEU A 237 -9.73 -15.32 10.98
CA LEU A 237 -10.44 -14.59 12.03
C LEU A 237 -11.84 -15.15 12.30
N GLU A 238 -12.59 -15.48 11.24
CA GLU A 238 -13.89 -16.15 11.36
C GLU A 238 -13.77 -17.51 12.09
N ARG A 239 -12.73 -18.27 11.79
CA ARG A 239 -12.47 -19.54 12.47
C ARG A 239 -12.10 -19.34 13.94
N VAL A 240 -11.34 -18.28 14.29
CA VAL A 240 -11.09 -17.93 15.70
C VAL A 240 -12.42 -17.74 16.42
N LEU A 241 -13.28 -16.87 15.91
CA LEU A 241 -14.56 -16.52 16.54
C LEU A 241 -15.56 -17.67 16.56
N LYS A 242 -15.46 -18.61 15.60
CA LYS A 242 -16.23 -19.85 15.63
C LYS A 242 -15.79 -20.78 16.79
N ASN A 243 -14.49 -20.89 17.03
CA ASN A 243 -13.92 -21.78 18.06
C ASN A 243 -13.91 -21.13 19.45
N ALA A 244 -13.69 -19.81 19.50
CA ALA A 244 -13.64 -18.99 20.70
C ALA A 244 -14.42 -17.67 20.49
N PRO A 245 -15.76 -17.69 20.65
CA PRO A 245 -16.63 -16.55 20.30
C PRO A 245 -16.33 -15.24 21.04
N VAL A 246 -15.65 -15.32 22.17
CA VAL A 246 -15.24 -14.18 22.99
C VAL A 246 -13.71 -14.02 23.08
N HIS A 247 -13.02 -14.40 22.03
CA HIS A 247 -11.59 -14.14 21.91
C HIS A 247 -11.33 -12.63 21.78
N PHE A 248 -10.78 -11.98 22.81
CA PHE A 248 -10.66 -10.52 22.89
C PHE A 248 -9.86 -9.93 21.74
N GLY A 249 -8.68 -10.48 21.43
CA GLY A 249 -7.87 -10.02 20.30
C GLY A 249 -8.63 -10.08 18.98
N ALA A 250 -9.38 -11.17 18.73
CA ALA A 250 -10.15 -11.31 17.50
C ALA A 250 -11.32 -10.30 17.42
N LEU A 251 -12.03 -10.05 18.53
CA LEU A 251 -13.11 -9.04 18.57
C LEU A 251 -12.57 -7.63 18.37
N LEU A 252 -11.43 -7.28 18.97
CA LEU A 252 -10.77 -5.99 18.81
C LEU A 252 -10.26 -5.80 17.36
N LEU A 253 -9.64 -6.82 16.78
CA LEU A 253 -9.18 -6.81 15.40
C LEU A 253 -10.36 -6.64 14.43
N GLN A 254 -11.47 -7.35 14.65
CA GLN A 254 -12.68 -7.21 13.85
C GLN A 254 -13.30 -5.81 14.00
N ALA A 255 -13.29 -5.24 15.21
CA ALA A 255 -13.74 -3.88 15.46
C ALA A 255 -12.86 -2.85 14.73
N GLU A 256 -11.54 -3.00 14.74
CA GLU A 256 -10.62 -2.15 13.99
C GLU A 256 -10.88 -2.19 12.49
N TYR A 257 -11.07 -3.40 11.94
CA TYR A 257 -11.43 -3.55 10.52
C TYR A 257 -12.76 -2.89 10.19
N ALA A 258 -13.76 -3.07 11.05
CA ALA A 258 -15.07 -2.43 10.88
C ALA A 258 -14.95 -0.89 10.90
N ILE A 259 -14.12 -0.32 11.79
CA ILE A 259 -13.81 1.13 11.84
C ILE A 259 -13.13 1.59 10.56
N ASN A 260 -12.13 0.86 10.07
CA ASN A 260 -11.38 1.23 8.86
C ASN A 260 -12.30 1.35 7.64
N PHE A 261 -13.36 0.53 7.56
CA PHE A 261 -14.33 0.50 6.47
C PHE A 261 -15.66 1.18 6.80
N GLU A 262 -15.70 1.98 7.87
CA GLU A 262 -16.87 2.78 8.28
C GLU A 262 -18.13 1.95 8.57
N ARG A 263 -17.93 0.68 8.96
CA ARG A 263 -19.00 -0.22 9.44
C ARG A 263 -19.16 -0.09 10.95
N TYR A 264 -19.45 1.12 11.40
CA TYR A 264 -19.44 1.46 12.83
C TYR A 264 -20.39 0.59 13.67
N ASP A 265 -21.58 0.27 13.17
CA ASP A 265 -22.51 -0.67 13.83
C ASP A 265 -21.89 -2.04 14.12
N GLU A 266 -21.01 -2.53 13.24
CA GLU A 266 -20.32 -3.80 13.46
C GLU A 266 -19.22 -3.64 14.50
N ALA A 267 -18.47 -2.53 14.46
CA ALA A 267 -17.49 -2.23 15.49
C ALA A 267 -18.15 -2.18 16.88
N TYR A 268 -19.28 -1.49 17.01
CA TYR A 268 -20.03 -1.46 18.27
C TYR A 268 -20.45 -2.84 18.75
N ARG A 269 -20.99 -3.69 17.88
CA ARG A 269 -21.40 -5.06 18.26
C ARG A 269 -20.24 -5.88 18.84
N ASN A 270 -19.06 -5.80 18.24
CA ASN A 270 -17.88 -6.50 18.72
C ASN A 270 -17.41 -5.97 20.10
N LEU A 271 -17.41 -4.64 20.24
CA LEU A 271 -17.05 -4.01 21.53
C LEU A 271 -18.10 -4.29 22.62
N ASP A 272 -19.40 -4.25 22.31
CA ASP A 272 -20.49 -4.58 23.25
C ASP A 272 -20.34 -6.02 23.78
N LEU A 273 -19.99 -6.97 22.89
CA LEU A 273 -19.75 -8.36 23.30
C LEU A 273 -18.56 -8.47 24.26
N LEU A 274 -17.46 -7.82 23.97
CA LEU A 274 -16.27 -7.81 24.82
C LEU A 274 -16.58 -7.16 26.18
N GLU A 275 -17.22 -5.99 26.16
CA GLU A 275 -17.58 -5.23 27.36
C GLU A 275 -18.62 -5.96 28.25
N SER A 276 -19.45 -6.85 27.68
CA SER A 276 -20.34 -7.72 28.45
C SER A 276 -19.57 -8.66 29.38
N ILE A 277 -18.30 -8.94 29.10
CA ILE A 277 -17.38 -9.77 29.90
C ILE A 277 -16.47 -8.90 30.78
N ASN A 278 -15.87 -7.87 30.15
CA ASN A 278 -15.00 -6.92 30.84
C ASN A 278 -15.38 -5.47 30.52
N PRO A 279 -16.27 -4.84 31.30
CA PRO A 279 -16.74 -3.47 31.08
C PRO A 279 -15.65 -2.40 31.14
N ASN A 280 -14.52 -2.71 31.77
CA ASN A 280 -13.39 -1.80 31.95
C ASN A 280 -12.18 -2.19 31.08
N HIS A 281 -12.41 -2.93 29.98
CA HIS A 281 -11.30 -3.36 29.12
C HIS A 281 -10.62 -2.14 28.47
N PRO A 282 -9.30 -1.92 28.70
CA PRO A 282 -8.61 -0.72 28.26
C PRO A 282 -8.71 -0.46 26.75
N LEU A 283 -8.38 -1.46 25.93
CA LEU A 283 -8.38 -1.31 24.45
C LEU A 283 -9.80 -1.16 23.89
N ALA A 284 -10.83 -1.80 24.48
CA ALA A 284 -12.21 -1.61 24.05
C ALA A 284 -12.65 -0.15 24.24
N ASN A 285 -12.31 0.43 25.40
CA ASN A 285 -12.56 1.85 25.66
C ASN A 285 -11.77 2.78 24.76
N ALA A 286 -10.54 2.41 24.34
CA ALA A 286 -9.78 3.16 23.35
C ALA A 286 -10.48 3.16 21.98
N TYR A 287 -11.01 2.02 21.53
CA TYR A 287 -11.82 1.96 20.30
C TYR A 287 -13.13 2.76 20.42
N ARG A 288 -13.77 2.80 21.62
CA ARG A 288 -14.92 3.67 21.87
C ARG A 288 -14.56 5.16 21.72
N ALA A 289 -13.38 5.55 22.22
CA ALA A 289 -12.89 6.91 22.01
C ALA A 289 -12.73 7.24 20.52
N ILE A 290 -12.10 6.33 19.76
CA ILE A 290 -11.94 6.48 18.32
C ILE A 290 -13.28 6.63 17.60
N LEU A 291 -14.27 5.79 17.94
CA LEU A 291 -15.62 5.84 17.35
C LEU A 291 -16.34 7.16 17.66
N ALA A 292 -16.22 7.66 18.89
CA ALA A 292 -16.78 8.96 19.26
C ALA A 292 -16.23 10.11 18.39
N GLU A 293 -14.92 10.06 18.08
CA GLU A 293 -14.28 11.06 17.22
C GLU A 293 -14.64 10.87 15.75
N LEU A 294 -14.54 9.63 15.22
CA LEU A 294 -14.70 9.40 13.78
C LEU A 294 -16.15 9.47 13.31
N GLU A 295 -17.10 8.96 14.10
CA GLU A 295 -18.51 8.90 13.71
C GLU A 295 -19.28 10.17 14.07
N TYR A 296 -19.01 10.74 15.26
CA TYR A 296 -19.82 11.84 15.77
C TYR A 296 -19.05 13.15 15.92
N ASN A 297 -17.74 13.19 15.69
CA ASN A 297 -16.86 14.32 15.98
C ASN A 297 -17.06 14.81 17.44
N ASP A 298 -17.30 13.84 18.35
CA ASP A 298 -17.60 14.07 19.78
C ASP A 298 -16.32 14.03 20.63
N HIS A 299 -15.65 15.17 20.71
CA HIS A 299 -14.44 15.31 21.52
C HIS A 299 -14.68 15.04 23.01
N ALA A 300 -15.90 15.32 23.54
CA ALA A 300 -16.21 15.07 24.94
C ALA A 300 -16.34 13.55 25.20
N GLY A 301 -17.00 12.85 24.29
CA GLY A 301 -17.05 11.38 24.27
C GLY A 301 -15.68 10.75 24.14
N PHE A 302 -14.85 11.27 23.21
CA PHE A 302 -13.45 10.83 23.03
C PHE A 302 -12.67 10.89 24.35
N GLU A 303 -12.63 12.06 25.00
CA GLU A 303 -11.89 12.22 26.25
C GLU A 303 -12.46 11.38 27.41
N LYS A 304 -13.78 11.21 27.47
CA LYS A 304 -14.43 10.33 28.43
C LYS A 304 -13.93 8.88 28.29
N PHE A 305 -14.02 8.32 27.09
CA PHE A 305 -13.63 6.93 26.84
C PHE A 305 -12.12 6.73 26.94
N ARG A 306 -11.31 7.67 26.47
CA ARG A 306 -9.85 7.66 26.66
C ARG A 306 -9.50 7.62 28.16
N LYS A 307 -10.16 8.42 29.00
CA LYS A 307 -9.96 8.38 30.44
C LYS A 307 -10.38 7.04 31.04
N GLN A 308 -11.45 6.43 30.55
CA GLN A 308 -11.85 5.09 30.96
C GLN A 308 -10.81 4.03 30.57
N ALA A 309 -10.25 4.13 29.35
CA ALA A 309 -9.17 3.24 28.90
C ALA A 309 -7.93 3.31 29.82
N LEU A 310 -7.60 4.51 30.32
CA LEU A 310 -6.48 4.74 31.23
C LEU A 310 -6.81 4.49 32.70
N SER A 311 -8.02 4.01 33.05
CA SER A 311 -8.43 3.86 34.44
C SER A 311 -7.73 2.70 35.16
N VAL A 312 -7.29 1.66 34.43
CA VAL A 312 -6.55 0.51 34.96
C VAL A 312 -5.06 0.82 35.08
N TYR A 313 -4.51 1.49 34.07
CA TYR A 313 -3.11 1.91 34.03
C TYR A 313 -3.04 3.34 33.51
N ALA A 314 -2.81 4.30 34.40
CA ALA A 314 -2.90 5.75 34.09
C ALA A 314 -1.87 6.23 33.05
N ASN A 315 -0.69 5.62 33.02
CA ASN A 315 0.39 5.94 32.09
C ASN A 315 0.57 4.85 31.02
N ASN A 316 -0.50 4.20 30.60
CA ASN A 316 -0.42 3.18 29.55
C ASN A 316 -0.19 3.80 28.18
N PRO A 317 1.03 3.68 27.61
CA PRO A 317 1.35 4.28 26.31
C PRO A 317 0.60 3.61 25.15
N GLU A 318 0.19 2.33 25.30
CA GLU A 318 -0.52 1.59 24.26
C GLU A 318 -1.86 2.22 23.88
N ILE A 319 -2.54 2.87 24.84
CA ILE A 319 -3.85 3.50 24.60
C ILE A 319 -3.74 4.61 23.57
N ASP A 320 -2.86 5.59 23.80
CA ASP A 320 -2.67 6.69 22.85
C ASP A 320 -1.96 6.22 21.57
N HIS A 321 -1.08 5.22 21.65
CA HIS A 321 -0.50 4.60 20.47
C HIS A 321 -1.57 3.95 19.58
N LEU A 322 -2.45 3.13 20.14
CA LEU A 322 -3.57 2.52 19.40
C LEU A 322 -4.46 3.59 18.75
N ILE A 323 -4.87 4.60 19.54
CA ILE A 323 -5.69 5.72 19.04
C ILE A 323 -5.00 6.39 17.85
N GLY A 324 -3.73 6.75 18.01
CA GLY A 324 -2.96 7.41 16.95
C GLY A 324 -2.81 6.56 15.70
N ARG A 325 -2.49 5.27 15.85
CA ARG A 325 -2.35 4.32 14.74
C ARG A 325 -3.65 4.18 13.92
N VAL A 326 -4.80 4.09 14.60
CA VAL A 326 -6.10 3.97 13.92
C VAL A 326 -6.50 5.29 13.24
N LEU A 327 -6.27 6.44 13.88
CA LEU A 327 -6.50 7.75 13.27
C LEU A 327 -5.64 7.95 12.02
N SER A 328 -4.36 7.57 12.07
CA SER A 328 -3.45 7.64 10.92
C SER A 328 -3.90 6.76 9.74
N LYS A 329 -4.51 5.59 9.99
CA LYS A 329 -5.15 4.77 8.95
C LYS A 329 -6.35 5.47 8.28
N LYS A 330 -6.95 6.45 8.95
CA LYS A 330 -8.04 7.29 8.44
C LYS A 330 -7.54 8.65 7.90
N TYR A 331 -6.26 8.74 7.54
CA TYR A 331 -5.61 9.96 7.05
C TYR A 331 -5.53 11.13 8.06
N ARG A 332 -5.93 10.90 9.34
CA ARG A 332 -5.89 11.88 10.42
C ARG A 332 -4.47 11.94 11.03
N TYR A 333 -3.45 12.19 10.20
CA TYR A 333 -2.03 12.08 10.58
C TYR A 333 -1.58 13.06 11.67
N GLU A 334 -2.12 14.28 11.70
CA GLU A 334 -1.78 15.24 12.76
C GLU A 334 -2.30 14.79 14.12
N GLU A 335 -3.53 14.36 14.18
CA GLU A 335 -4.14 13.80 15.39
C GLU A 335 -3.48 12.49 15.81
N GLY A 336 -3.12 11.67 14.82
CA GLY A 336 -2.32 10.48 15.02
C GLY A 336 -0.96 10.82 15.66
N ALA A 337 -0.23 11.76 15.08
CA ALA A 337 1.06 12.22 15.61
C ALA A 337 0.94 12.81 17.03
N ASP A 338 -0.14 13.54 17.32
CA ASP A 338 -0.36 14.09 18.66
C ASP A 338 -0.67 12.98 19.67
N ALA A 339 -1.38 11.92 19.28
CA ALA A 339 -1.59 10.76 20.12
C ALA A 339 -0.25 10.02 20.38
N GLN A 340 0.60 9.84 19.37
CA GLN A 340 1.92 9.23 19.57
C GLN A 340 2.80 10.07 20.51
N LYS A 341 2.78 11.38 20.43
CA LYS A 341 3.50 12.25 21.37
C LYS A 341 3.01 12.07 22.81
N ARG A 342 1.70 11.89 23.00
CA ARG A 342 1.15 11.59 24.34
C ARG A 342 1.62 10.23 24.85
N ALA A 343 1.65 9.21 24.00
CA ALA A 343 2.19 7.88 24.33
C ALA A 343 3.68 7.96 24.74
N ILE A 344 4.50 8.66 23.97
CA ILE A 344 5.93 8.88 24.26
C ILE A 344 6.13 9.69 25.55
N ALA A 345 5.23 10.64 25.88
CA ALA A 345 5.28 11.39 27.12
C ALA A 345 4.97 10.52 28.35
N MET A 346 4.13 9.48 28.19
CA MET A 346 3.88 8.47 29.24
C MET A 346 5.06 7.54 29.44
N ASP A 347 5.63 7.03 28.33
CA ASP A 347 6.85 6.20 28.34
C ASP A 347 7.79 6.60 27.20
N PRO A 348 8.87 7.34 27.52
CA PRO A 348 9.88 7.73 26.54
C PRO A 348 10.66 6.55 25.91
N SER A 349 10.57 5.36 26.46
CA SER A 349 11.22 4.15 25.91
C SER A 349 10.30 3.33 24.99
N PHE A 350 9.03 3.72 24.85
CA PHE A 350 8.03 2.98 24.07
C PHE A 350 8.27 3.15 22.56
N LEU A 351 9.06 2.24 21.97
CA LEU A 351 9.49 2.27 20.57
C LEU A 351 8.35 2.24 19.55
N PRO A 352 7.23 1.49 19.73
CA PRO A 352 6.14 1.48 18.76
C PRO A 352 5.55 2.87 18.48
N ALA A 353 5.39 3.72 19.51
CA ALA A 353 4.90 5.08 19.32
C ALA A 353 5.91 5.98 18.60
N LYS A 354 7.22 5.81 18.84
CA LYS A 354 8.27 6.56 18.13
C LYS A 354 8.29 6.21 16.64
N LEU A 355 8.18 4.92 16.31
CA LEU A 355 8.16 4.45 14.94
C LEU A 355 6.91 4.94 14.19
N GLN A 356 5.74 4.83 14.83
CA GLN A 356 4.50 5.35 14.24
C GLN A 356 4.55 6.89 14.07
N LEU A 357 5.11 7.62 15.03
CA LEU A 357 5.31 9.07 14.91
C LEU A 357 6.25 9.42 13.75
N ALA A 358 7.30 8.63 13.53
CA ALA A 358 8.18 8.80 12.39
C ALA A 358 7.41 8.62 11.07
N LEU A 359 6.58 7.58 10.96
CA LEU A 359 5.72 7.36 9.78
C LEU A 359 4.73 8.51 9.57
N ASP A 360 4.08 8.97 10.63
CA ASP A 360 3.13 10.08 10.53
C ASP A 360 3.81 11.39 10.10
N TYR A 361 5.02 11.65 10.60
CA TYR A 361 5.83 12.78 10.15
C TYR A 361 6.28 12.67 8.70
N LEU A 362 6.62 11.46 8.22
CA LEU A 362 6.92 11.21 6.81
C LEU A 362 5.71 11.51 5.91
N ARG A 363 4.50 11.17 6.36
CA ARG A 363 3.24 11.45 5.65
C ARG A 363 2.84 12.92 5.70
N LEU A 364 3.19 13.62 6.78
CA LEU A 364 2.99 15.06 6.94
C LEU A 364 4.10 15.91 6.30
N GLY A 365 5.10 15.31 5.62
CA GLY A 365 6.23 16.05 5.05
C GLY A 365 7.22 16.62 6.07
N LYS A 366 7.09 16.29 7.36
CA LYS A 366 7.99 16.71 8.45
C LYS A 366 9.25 15.85 8.48
N ILE A 367 9.95 15.80 7.34
CA ILE A 367 11.04 14.87 7.03
C ILE A 367 12.20 14.97 8.04
N ASP A 368 12.59 16.19 8.41
CA ASP A 368 13.72 16.43 9.33
C ASP A 368 13.43 15.92 10.75
N SER A 369 12.17 15.82 11.13
CA SER A 369 11.73 15.29 12.43
C SER A 369 11.51 13.78 12.40
N ALA A 370 11.20 13.21 11.24
CA ALA A 370 10.87 11.79 11.06
C ALA A 370 12.11 10.89 11.18
N TRP A 371 13.17 11.20 10.42
CA TRP A 371 14.35 10.33 10.33
C TRP A 371 15.09 10.12 11.64
N PRO A 372 15.26 11.12 12.53
CA PRO A 372 15.88 10.89 13.84
C PRO A 372 15.11 9.87 14.70
N LEU A 373 13.76 9.91 14.66
CA LEU A 373 12.93 8.93 15.38
C LEU A 373 13.08 7.53 14.82
N ALA A 374 13.02 7.39 13.48
CA ALA A 374 13.22 6.09 12.84
C ALA A 374 14.62 5.50 13.15
N ALA A 375 15.66 6.33 13.12
CA ALA A 375 17.02 5.92 13.47
C ALA A 375 17.12 5.49 14.95
N GLU A 376 16.52 6.24 15.87
CA GLU A 376 16.47 5.88 17.28
C GLU A 376 15.86 4.50 17.52
N VAL A 377 14.78 4.18 16.78
CA VAL A 377 14.16 2.85 16.88
C VAL A 377 15.06 1.77 16.28
N ALA A 378 15.66 2.01 15.11
CA ALA A 378 16.57 1.07 14.47
C ALA A 378 17.81 0.76 15.33
N ASP A 379 18.34 1.77 16.03
CA ASP A 379 19.48 1.61 16.95
C ASP A 379 19.10 0.86 18.24
N ALA A 380 17.85 1.05 18.72
CA ALA A 380 17.37 0.41 19.95
C ALA A 380 16.86 -1.03 19.72
N ASP A 381 16.41 -1.35 18.50
CA ASP A 381 15.86 -2.66 18.14
C ASP A 381 16.30 -3.05 16.72
N GLU A 382 17.46 -3.69 16.62
CA GLU A 382 18.06 -4.13 15.35
C GLU A 382 17.19 -5.17 14.60
N TYR A 383 16.24 -5.81 15.28
CA TYR A 383 15.33 -6.79 14.63
C TYR A 383 14.07 -6.14 14.08
N ASN A 384 13.70 -4.93 14.44
CA ASN A 384 12.51 -4.30 13.87
C ASN A 384 12.65 -4.08 12.36
N VAL A 385 11.86 -4.85 11.59
CA VAL A 385 11.96 -4.88 10.10
C VAL A 385 11.58 -3.54 9.48
N LEU A 386 10.58 -2.86 10.04
CA LEU A 386 10.13 -1.57 9.52
C LEU A 386 11.19 -0.48 9.75
N ALA A 387 11.74 -0.38 10.95
CA ALA A 387 12.79 0.58 11.27
C ALA A 387 14.06 0.35 10.42
N TYR A 388 14.45 -0.92 10.24
CA TYR A 388 15.54 -1.32 9.36
C TYR A 388 15.31 -0.89 7.90
N ASN A 389 14.11 -1.15 7.37
CA ASN A 389 13.77 -0.76 6.01
C ASN A 389 13.78 0.76 5.81
N LEU A 390 13.33 1.53 6.82
CA LEU A 390 13.36 3.00 6.79
C LEU A 390 14.80 3.54 6.81
N ASP A 391 15.72 2.91 7.54
CA ASP A 391 17.13 3.32 7.55
C ASP A 391 17.80 3.10 6.18
N ILE A 392 17.49 2.00 5.50
CA ILE A 392 17.97 1.77 4.12
C ILE A 392 17.37 2.81 3.18
N LEU A 393 16.05 3.00 3.23
CA LEU A 393 15.35 3.95 2.36
C LEU A 393 15.88 5.38 2.50
N LYS A 394 16.22 5.81 3.72
CA LYS A 394 16.79 7.12 3.97
C LYS A 394 18.07 7.36 3.15
N LYS A 395 18.94 6.35 3.11
CA LYS A 395 20.21 6.43 2.37
C LYS A 395 19.99 6.57 0.86
N GLU A 396 18.97 5.90 0.32
CA GLU A 396 18.59 6.03 -1.08
C GLU A 396 18.04 7.44 -1.39
N ILE A 397 17.15 7.95 -0.56
CA ILE A 397 16.53 9.28 -0.74
C ILE A 397 17.57 10.41 -0.61
N GLU A 398 18.62 10.25 0.19
CA GLU A 398 19.70 11.23 0.31
C GLU A 398 20.42 11.48 -1.01
N SER A 399 20.39 10.52 -1.96
CA SER A 399 20.96 10.65 -3.29
C SER A 399 20.05 11.38 -4.29
N PHE A 400 18.78 11.61 -3.95
CA PHE A 400 17.79 12.19 -4.87
C PHE A 400 18.10 13.67 -5.17
N ALA A 401 17.92 14.04 -6.44
CA ALA A 401 17.88 15.43 -6.85
C ALA A 401 16.60 16.10 -6.33
N SER A 402 16.68 17.40 -6.05
CA SER A 402 15.55 18.20 -5.60
C SER A 402 15.29 19.34 -6.57
N ILE A 403 14.11 19.33 -7.23
CA ILE A 403 13.57 20.44 -8.00
C ILE A 403 12.67 21.25 -7.07
N ARG A 404 12.93 22.54 -6.89
CA ARG A 404 12.20 23.41 -5.96
C ARG A 404 11.55 24.56 -6.69
N SER A 405 10.28 24.81 -6.37
CA SER A 405 9.54 26.01 -6.74
C SER A 405 8.91 26.67 -5.49
N ASP A 406 8.11 27.69 -5.70
CA ASP A 406 7.36 28.29 -4.58
C ASP A 406 6.31 27.33 -4.02
N ASP A 407 5.73 26.45 -4.85
CA ASP A 407 4.63 25.56 -4.51
C ASP A 407 5.05 24.11 -4.30
N PHE A 408 6.21 23.67 -4.83
CA PHE A 408 6.57 22.26 -4.89
C PHE A 408 8.01 21.99 -4.46
N ILE A 409 8.19 20.81 -3.86
CA ILE A 409 9.49 20.16 -3.69
C ILE A 409 9.38 18.80 -4.36
N ILE A 410 10.06 18.60 -5.49
CA ILE A 410 10.06 17.35 -6.22
C ILE A 410 11.39 16.64 -5.97
N ARG A 411 11.35 15.41 -5.48
CA ARG A 411 12.52 14.55 -5.23
C ARG A 411 12.46 13.33 -6.12
N MET A 412 13.54 13.05 -6.81
CA MET A 412 13.64 11.90 -7.72
C MET A 412 15.12 11.58 -8.01
N PRO A 413 15.43 10.39 -8.55
CA PRO A 413 16.79 10.09 -8.97
C PRO A 413 17.36 11.17 -9.90
N PRO A 414 18.66 11.53 -9.78
CA PRO A 414 19.23 12.65 -10.56
C PRO A 414 19.04 12.52 -12.07
N GLU A 415 19.23 11.32 -12.62
CA GLU A 415 19.05 11.06 -14.06
C GLU A 415 17.59 11.26 -14.50
N GLU A 416 16.65 10.85 -13.66
CA GLU A 416 15.21 11.02 -13.91
C GLU A 416 14.80 12.49 -13.87
N ALA A 417 15.36 13.25 -12.93
CA ALA A 417 15.13 14.69 -12.81
C ALA A 417 15.51 15.43 -14.10
N GLU A 418 16.63 15.07 -14.70
CA GLU A 418 17.08 15.65 -15.98
C GLU A 418 16.21 15.22 -17.16
N ILE A 419 15.66 13.99 -17.15
CA ILE A 419 14.89 13.46 -18.29
C ILE A 419 13.46 14.02 -18.29
N TYR A 420 12.73 14.01 -17.17
CA TYR A 420 11.32 14.41 -17.14
C TYR A 420 10.90 15.32 -15.97
N GLY A 421 11.84 15.73 -15.09
CA GLY A 421 11.52 16.57 -13.94
C GLY A 421 10.85 17.90 -14.29
N ASP A 422 11.27 18.57 -15.37
CA ASP A 422 10.62 19.78 -15.89
C ASP A 422 9.15 19.54 -16.24
N ARG A 423 8.85 18.37 -16.79
CA ARG A 423 7.49 18.01 -17.17
C ARG A 423 6.63 17.73 -15.93
N VAL A 424 7.22 17.09 -14.89
CA VAL A 424 6.55 16.89 -13.59
C VAL A 424 6.15 18.24 -13.01
N LEU A 425 7.08 19.18 -12.90
CA LEU A 425 6.79 20.52 -12.38
C LEU A 425 5.69 21.22 -13.16
N LYS A 426 5.71 21.12 -14.49
CA LYS A 426 4.68 21.72 -15.35
C LYS A 426 3.29 21.12 -15.10
N VAL A 427 3.17 19.79 -14.99
CA VAL A 427 1.88 19.12 -14.71
C VAL A 427 1.35 19.53 -13.36
N LEU A 428 2.19 19.56 -12.32
CA LEU A 428 1.80 19.98 -10.97
C LEU A 428 1.33 21.44 -10.91
N THR A 429 2.06 22.34 -11.58
CA THR A 429 1.69 23.77 -11.62
C THR A 429 0.32 23.95 -12.29
N GLU A 430 0.07 23.26 -13.39
CA GLU A 430 -1.20 23.27 -14.10
C GLU A 430 -2.33 22.66 -13.25
N ALA A 431 -2.06 21.55 -12.56
CA ALA A 431 -3.01 20.89 -11.66
C ALA A 431 -3.40 21.80 -10.49
N LYS A 432 -2.43 22.47 -9.85
CA LYS A 432 -2.69 23.43 -8.76
C LYS A 432 -3.62 24.57 -9.24
N GLU A 433 -3.33 25.16 -10.38
CA GLU A 433 -4.12 26.28 -10.90
C GLU A 433 -5.56 25.85 -11.23
N VAL A 434 -5.72 24.75 -11.96
CA VAL A 434 -7.03 24.29 -12.45
C VAL A 434 -7.88 23.75 -11.28
N LEU A 435 -7.35 22.83 -10.51
CA LEU A 435 -8.09 22.16 -9.44
C LEU A 435 -8.30 23.07 -8.23
N GLY A 436 -7.30 23.88 -7.85
CA GLY A 436 -7.42 24.87 -6.79
C GLY A 436 -8.55 25.88 -7.04
N LYS A 437 -8.62 26.40 -8.27
CA LYS A 437 -9.70 27.28 -8.71
C LYS A 437 -11.06 26.58 -8.70
N LYS A 438 -11.12 25.34 -9.26
CA LYS A 438 -12.36 24.56 -9.35
C LYS A 438 -12.95 24.24 -7.98
N TYR A 439 -12.13 23.81 -7.05
CA TYR A 439 -12.57 23.45 -5.68
C TYR A 439 -12.52 24.60 -4.67
N GLY A 440 -12.09 25.79 -5.08
CA GLY A 440 -12.09 26.99 -4.25
C GLY A 440 -11.15 26.89 -3.05
N ILE A 441 -9.95 26.37 -3.25
CA ILE A 441 -8.89 26.25 -2.24
C ILE A 441 -7.54 26.69 -2.81
N ASP A 442 -6.74 27.36 -2.02
CA ASP A 442 -5.34 27.64 -2.29
C ASP A 442 -4.48 26.79 -1.35
N ILE A 443 -3.51 26.08 -1.88
CA ILE A 443 -2.56 25.29 -1.12
C ILE A 443 -1.40 26.21 -0.77
N GLU A 444 -1.34 26.64 0.48
CA GLU A 444 -0.32 27.59 0.97
C GLU A 444 1.03 26.89 1.25
N GLU A 445 0.99 25.63 1.72
CA GLU A 445 2.18 24.84 1.99
C GLU A 445 2.72 24.17 0.73
N ARG A 446 4.06 24.03 0.64
CA ARG A 446 4.68 23.32 -0.47
C ARG A 446 4.31 21.85 -0.44
N THR A 447 3.80 21.35 -1.56
CA THR A 447 3.59 19.91 -1.72
C THR A 447 4.90 19.20 -2.02
N LEU A 448 5.23 18.17 -1.21
CA LEU A 448 6.37 17.29 -1.46
C LEU A 448 5.92 16.15 -2.41
N VAL A 449 6.61 15.99 -3.52
CA VAL A 449 6.37 14.92 -4.49
C VAL A 449 7.63 14.09 -4.67
N GLU A 450 7.55 12.80 -4.40
CA GLU A 450 8.70 11.88 -4.43
C GLU A 450 8.47 10.75 -5.43
N PHE A 451 9.44 10.55 -6.35
CA PHE A 451 9.42 9.48 -7.34
C PHE A 451 10.45 8.41 -6.98
N TYR A 452 10.01 7.15 -6.92
CA TYR A 452 10.84 6.02 -6.53
C TYR A 452 11.19 5.12 -7.72
N PRO A 453 12.47 4.81 -7.94
CA PRO A 453 12.93 4.03 -9.10
C PRO A 453 12.58 2.54 -9.00
N ASN A 454 12.12 2.08 -7.84
CA ASN A 454 11.68 0.71 -7.64
C ASN A 454 10.47 0.61 -6.71
N GLN A 455 9.67 -0.43 -6.91
CA GLN A 455 8.42 -0.68 -6.20
C GLN A 455 8.62 -0.93 -4.69
N GLN A 456 9.78 -1.44 -4.27
CA GLN A 456 10.04 -1.74 -2.85
C GLN A 456 10.22 -0.46 -2.05
N ASP A 457 11.03 0.48 -2.52
CA ASP A 457 11.25 1.77 -1.86
C ASP A 457 9.97 2.59 -1.81
N PHE A 458 9.20 2.59 -2.90
CA PHE A 458 7.88 3.20 -2.92
C PHE A 458 6.96 2.59 -1.85
N ALA A 459 6.92 1.25 -1.73
CA ALA A 459 6.08 0.57 -0.75
C ALA A 459 6.52 0.87 0.69
N ILE A 460 7.83 0.82 0.98
CA ILE A 460 8.38 1.14 2.29
C ILE A 460 8.06 2.58 2.67
N ARG A 461 8.27 3.53 1.75
CA ARG A 461 7.97 4.94 1.97
C ARG A 461 6.50 5.22 2.23
N SER A 462 5.63 4.58 1.47
CA SER A 462 4.19 4.84 1.51
C SER A 462 3.49 4.09 2.64
N PHE A 463 3.85 2.82 2.86
CA PHE A 463 3.12 1.91 3.75
C PHE A 463 3.96 1.43 4.95
N GLY A 464 5.26 1.67 4.93
CA GLY A 464 6.18 1.16 5.94
C GLY A 464 6.56 -0.32 5.76
N SER A 465 5.99 -1.01 4.80
CA SER A 465 6.22 -2.44 4.57
C SER A 465 6.22 -2.76 3.07
N LEU A 466 6.75 -3.94 2.72
CA LEU A 466 6.65 -4.44 1.35
C LEU A 466 5.18 -4.75 1.02
N GLY A 467 4.73 -4.36 -0.16
CA GLY A 467 3.35 -4.55 -0.60
C GLY A 467 2.94 -3.52 -1.65
N GLY A 468 1.64 -3.25 -1.76
CA GLY A 468 1.10 -2.23 -2.65
C GLY A 468 1.38 -2.49 -4.13
N GLN A 469 1.54 -3.75 -4.54
CA GLN A 469 1.73 -4.11 -5.94
C GLN A 469 0.55 -3.59 -6.78
N GLY A 470 0.88 -2.90 -7.86
CA GLY A 470 -0.11 -2.32 -8.76
C GLY A 470 -0.53 -0.88 -8.41
N LEU A 471 -0.13 -0.34 -7.25
CA LEU A 471 -0.31 1.08 -6.96
C LEU A 471 0.77 1.91 -7.67
N LEU A 472 0.36 2.99 -8.30
CA LEU A 472 1.22 3.88 -9.09
C LEU A 472 1.63 5.12 -8.33
N GLY A 473 0.75 5.61 -7.47
CA GLY A 473 0.94 6.74 -6.59
C GLY A 473 0.16 6.59 -5.29
N VAL A 474 0.47 7.43 -4.31
CA VAL A 474 -0.28 7.59 -3.05
C VAL A 474 -0.11 9.02 -2.57
N CYS A 475 -1.22 9.66 -2.22
CA CYS A 475 -1.24 10.98 -1.61
C CYS A 475 -1.61 10.91 -0.13
N PHE A 476 -0.90 11.66 0.70
CA PHE A 476 -1.13 11.79 2.15
C PHE A 476 -1.65 13.19 2.56
N GLY A 477 -2.09 13.97 1.59
CA GLY A 477 -2.43 15.39 1.76
C GLY A 477 -1.30 16.27 1.22
N SER A 478 -0.34 16.70 2.03
CA SER A 478 0.80 17.54 1.59
C SER A 478 1.97 16.76 0.96
N VAL A 479 1.91 15.43 0.95
CA VAL A 479 2.95 14.55 0.41
C VAL A 479 2.34 13.61 -0.61
N VAL A 480 2.96 13.52 -1.78
CA VAL A 480 2.67 12.56 -2.85
C VAL A 480 3.88 11.67 -3.06
N THR A 481 3.69 10.37 -3.05
CA THR A 481 4.72 9.39 -3.43
C THR A 481 4.29 8.67 -4.69
N MET A 482 5.21 8.46 -5.62
CA MET A 482 4.91 7.84 -6.91
C MET A 482 5.97 6.79 -7.28
N ASN A 483 5.52 5.75 -7.95
CA ASN A 483 6.43 4.90 -8.70
C ASN A 483 6.94 5.66 -9.93
N SER A 484 8.26 5.61 -10.16
CA SER A 484 8.84 6.11 -11.40
C SER A 484 8.27 5.35 -12.62
N PRO A 485 8.07 6.01 -13.76
CA PRO A 485 7.76 5.31 -15.01
C PRO A 485 8.78 4.21 -15.36
N GLY A 486 10.01 4.29 -14.84
CA GLY A 486 11.04 3.26 -15.02
C GLY A 486 10.88 2.04 -14.11
N SER A 487 10.15 2.16 -12.99
CA SER A 487 9.94 1.09 -12.01
C SER A 487 8.84 0.11 -12.42
N VAL A 488 7.95 0.51 -13.32
CA VAL A 488 6.81 -0.28 -13.80
C VAL A 488 7.10 -0.84 -15.21
N THR A 489 6.36 -1.90 -15.58
CA THR A 489 6.49 -2.45 -16.93
C THR A 489 6.16 -1.39 -17.96
N ALA A 490 7.12 -1.06 -18.83
CA ALA A 490 6.98 -0.03 -19.83
C ALA A 490 5.72 -0.25 -20.70
N GLY A 491 4.95 0.82 -20.88
CA GLY A 491 3.79 0.82 -21.76
C GLY A 491 2.44 0.50 -21.13
N LYS A 492 2.36 0.43 -19.79
CA LYS A 492 1.09 0.10 -19.13
C LYS A 492 0.35 1.27 -18.48
N ASN A 493 1.05 2.35 -18.12
CA ASN A 493 0.42 3.42 -17.32
C ASN A 493 0.87 4.81 -17.81
N ASN A 494 -0.05 5.74 -17.82
CA ASN A 494 0.20 7.15 -18.08
C ASN A 494 0.55 7.86 -16.77
N TRP A 495 1.85 8.14 -16.54
CA TRP A 495 2.30 8.78 -15.31
C TRP A 495 1.83 10.24 -15.16
N GLU A 496 1.55 10.95 -16.27
CA GLU A 496 0.99 12.31 -16.18
C GLU A 496 -0.46 12.29 -15.67
N ALA A 497 -1.26 11.29 -16.09
CA ALA A 497 -2.61 11.07 -15.58
C ALA A 497 -2.56 10.70 -14.10
N THR A 498 -1.68 9.77 -13.72
CA THR A 498 -1.48 9.41 -12.31
C THR A 498 -1.07 10.60 -11.45
N LEU A 499 -0.11 11.43 -11.91
CA LEU A 499 0.32 12.62 -11.16
C LEU A 499 -0.81 13.64 -10.99
N TRP A 500 -1.66 13.82 -12.00
CA TRP A 500 -2.85 14.66 -11.92
C TRP A 500 -3.85 14.13 -10.90
N HIS A 501 -4.08 12.81 -10.92
CA HIS A 501 -4.91 12.09 -9.95
C HIS A 501 -4.43 12.30 -8.51
N GLU A 502 -3.14 12.06 -8.25
CA GLU A 502 -2.56 12.23 -6.92
C GLU A 502 -2.60 13.69 -6.45
N TYR A 503 -2.41 14.64 -7.37
CA TYR A 503 -2.53 16.04 -6.98
C TYR A 503 -3.99 16.46 -6.72
N CYS A 504 -4.97 15.83 -7.37
CA CYS A 504 -6.37 16.02 -7.03
C CYS A 504 -6.66 15.59 -5.58
N HIS A 505 -6.03 14.51 -5.10
CA HIS A 505 -6.09 14.15 -3.68
C HIS A 505 -5.49 15.23 -2.77
N VAL A 506 -4.38 15.89 -3.14
CA VAL A 506 -3.84 17.01 -2.37
C VAL A 506 -4.92 18.07 -2.14
N ILE A 507 -5.62 18.46 -3.20
CA ILE A 507 -6.70 19.47 -3.15
C ILE A 507 -7.86 19.01 -2.26
N THR A 508 -8.36 17.80 -2.49
CA THR A 508 -9.59 17.31 -1.82
C THR A 508 -9.36 16.94 -0.36
N LEU A 509 -8.22 16.32 -0.03
CA LEU A 509 -7.85 15.99 1.34
C LEU A 509 -7.58 17.25 2.17
N THR A 510 -6.85 18.23 1.61
CA THR A 510 -6.62 19.51 2.30
C THR A 510 -7.94 20.25 2.54
N LYS A 511 -8.80 20.33 1.53
CA LYS A 511 -10.12 20.99 1.64
C LYS A 511 -11.01 20.37 2.70
N THR A 512 -10.91 19.07 2.91
CA THR A 512 -11.73 18.33 3.88
C THR A 512 -11.05 18.10 5.23
N ASN A 513 -9.86 18.66 5.45
CA ASN A 513 -9.04 18.37 6.63
C ASN A 513 -8.86 16.84 6.83
N ASN A 514 -8.67 16.10 5.73
CA ASN A 514 -8.55 14.65 5.69
C ASN A 514 -9.78 13.88 6.25
N LYS A 515 -10.97 14.50 6.29
CA LYS A 515 -12.21 13.89 6.83
C LYS A 515 -13.15 13.35 5.75
N MET A 516 -12.65 13.04 4.56
CA MET A 516 -13.46 12.47 3.48
C MET A 516 -13.28 10.97 3.34
N PRO A 517 -14.32 10.21 2.92
CA PRO A 517 -14.19 8.79 2.66
C PRO A 517 -13.39 8.55 1.38
N ARG A 518 -12.68 7.41 1.36
CA ARG A 518 -11.80 7.04 0.24
C ARG A 518 -12.54 7.07 -1.11
N TRP A 519 -13.72 6.48 -1.19
CA TRP A 519 -14.45 6.37 -2.45
C TRP A 519 -14.73 7.74 -3.10
N LEU A 520 -15.05 8.76 -2.29
CA LEU A 520 -15.32 10.10 -2.82
C LEU A 520 -14.03 10.76 -3.32
N SER A 521 -12.92 10.59 -2.59
CA SER A 521 -11.60 11.09 -3.00
C SER A 521 -11.18 10.48 -4.33
N GLU A 522 -11.27 9.15 -4.45
CA GLU A 522 -10.95 8.42 -5.69
C GLU A 522 -11.90 8.80 -6.85
N GLY A 523 -13.20 8.89 -6.56
CA GLY A 523 -14.21 9.26 -7.56
C GLY A 523 -13.99 10.65 -8.15
N ILE A 524 -13.64 11.64 -7.30
CA ILE A 524 -13.30 12.98 -7.76
C ILE A 524 -12.03 12.96 -8.60
N SER A 525 -10.97 12.25 -8.16
CA SER A 525 -9.71 12.19 -8.88
C SER A 525 -9.86 11.58 -10.27
N VAL A 526 -10.57 10.43 -10.41
CA VAL A 526 -10.85 9.81 -11.72
C VAL A 526 -11.74 10.70 -12.59
N TYR A 527 -12.71 11.40 -12.00
CA TYR A 527 -13.52 12.38 -12.73
C TYR A 527 -12.65 13.51 -13.29
N GLU A 528 -11.72 14.06 -12.50
CA GLU A 528 -10.83 15.14 -12.92
C GLU A 528 -9.79 14.70 -13.96
N GLU A 529 -9.39 13.43 -13.98
CA GLU A 529 -8.59 12.88 -15.09
C GLU A 529 -9.34 13.05 -16.42
N ILE A 530 -10.61 12.62 -16.47
CA ILE A 530 -11.44 12.70 -17.69
C ILE A 530 -11.68 14.16 -18.10
N GLN A 531 -11.92 15.05 -17.12
CA GLN A 531 -12.09 16.48 -17.39
C GLN A 531 -10.82 17.12 -17.93
N ARG A 532 -9.64 16.66 -17.48
CA ARG A 532 -8.35 17.14 -17.98
C ARG A 532 -8.09 16.71 -19.41
N GLN A 533 -8.34 15.45 -19.71
CA GLN A 533 -8.17 14.90 -21.04
C GLN A 533 -9.15 13.73 -21.25
N ALA A 534 -10.00 13.85 -22.25
CA ALA A 534 -11.12 12.93 -22.47
C ALA A 534 -10.73 11.44 -22.62
N ASN A 535 -9.47 11.12 -22.94
CA ASN A 535 -8.99 9.73 -23.02
C ASN A 535 -8.24 9.26 -21.76
N TRP A 536 -8.19 10.08 -20.68
CA TRP A 536 -7.70 9.68 -19.35
C TRP A 536 -8.85 9.03 -18.57
N GLY A 537 -8.53 8.44 -17.42
CA GLY A 537 -9.50 7.83 -16.53
C GLY A 537 -10.11 6.53 -17.05
N GLN A 538 -11.19 6.14 -16.42
CA GLN A 538 -11.85 4.86 -16.71
C GLN A 538 -13.14 5.03 -17.51
N ARG A 539 -13.51 3.98 -18.27
CA ARG A 539 -14.70 3.95 -19.12
C ARG A 539 -15.44 2.64 -18.98
N MET A 540 -16.68 2.59 -19.48
CA MET A 540 -17.41 1.34 -19.59
C MET A 540 -16.63 0.34 -20.45
N THR A 541 -16.58 -0.89 -19.99
CA THR A 541 -15.95 -2.02 -20.67
C THR A 541 -16.91 -3.20 -20.74
N PRO A 542 -16.68 -4.21 -21.60
CA PRO A 542 -17.46 -5.44 -21.58
C PRO A 542 -17.49 -6.09 -20.19
N ARG A 543 -16.37 -6.06 -19.47
CA ARG A 543 -16.24 -6.60 -18.12
C ARG A 543 -17.09 -5.83 -17.11
N TYR A 544 -17.05 -4.50 -17.11
CA TYR A 544 -17.87 -3.68 -16.20
C TYR A 544 -19.37 -3.82 -16.48
N ARG A 545 -19.75 -3.92 -17.76
CA ARG A 545 -21.13 -4.25 -18.14
C ARG A 545 -21.59 -5.55 -17.48
N LYS A 546 -20.80 -6.62 -17.60
CA LYS A 546 -21.09 -7.94 -17.00
C LYS A 546 -21.23 -7.84 -15.48
N MET A 547 -20.29 -7.14 -14.82
CA MET A 547 -20.32 -6.90 -13.37
C MET A 547 -21.61 -6.18 -12.91
N ILE A 548 -22.08 -5.21 -13.70
CA ILE A 548 -23.30 -4.44 -13.37
C ILE A 548 -24.56 -5.26 -13.60
N LEU A 549 -24.69 -5.92 -14.77
CA LEU A 549 -25.95 -6.50 -15.21
C LEU A 549 -26.13 -7.96 -14.81
N GLU A 550 -25.05 -8.71 -14.65
CA GLU A 550 -25.08 -10.16 -14.47
C GLU A 550 -24.56 -10.60 -13.09
N GLU A 551 -23.55 -9.89 -12.55
CA GLU A 551 -22.93 -10.24 -11.26
C GLU A 551 -23.45 -9.39 -10.08
N ASP A 552 -24.24 -8.34 -10.35
CA ASP A 552 -24.81 -7.40 -9.35
C ASP A 552 -23.80 -6.84 -8.35
N VAL A 553 -22.59 -6.49 -8.84
CA VAL A 553 -21.47 -6.01 -8.02
C VAL A 553 -21.64 -4.56 -7.56
N ALA A 554 -22.55 -3.81 -8.17
CA ALA A 554 -22.73 -2.38 -7.91
C ALA A 554 -23.15 -2.10 -6.46
N THR A 555 -22.43 -1.19 -5.81
CA THR A 555 -22.65 -0.76 -4.43
C THR A 555 -23.57 0.46 -4.38
N PRO A 556 -24.63 0.51 -3.53
CA PRO A 556 -25.43 1.73 -3.33
C PRO A 556 -24.57 2.92 -2.85
N ILE A 557 -24.92 4.16 -3.24
CA ILE A 557 -24.19 5.36 -2.83
C ILE A 557 -24.07 5.44 -1.31
N SER A 558 -25.18 5.14 -0.60
CA SER A 558 -25.23 5.09 0.86
C SER A 558 -24.24 4.13 1.51
N GLN A 559 -23.66 3.19 0.73
CA GLN A 559 -22.73 2.16 1.19
C GLN A 559 -21.37 2.21 0.47
N MET A 560 -21.10 3.24 -0.30
CA MET A 560 -19.89 3.33 -1.14
C MET A 560 -18.58 3.22 -0.36
N SER A 561 -18.55 3.57 0.93
CA SER A 561 -17.38 3.35 1.79
C SER A 561 -16.96 1.88 1.86
N GLN A 562 -17.88 0.94 1.53
CA GLN A 562 -17.63 -0.49 1.50
C GLN A 562 -17.20 -1.03 0.13
N ALA A 563 -17.30 -0.24 -0.96
CA ALA A 563 -17.04 -0.70 -2.32
C ALA A 563 -15.62 -1.27 -2.49
N PHE A 564 -14.61 -0.58 -1.92
CA PHE A 564 -13.22 -1.03 -1.95
C PHE A 564 -12.92 -2.20 -0.99
N PHE A 565 -13.75 -2.37 0.03
CA PHE A 565 -13.62 -3.48 0.97
C PHE A 565 -14.18 -4.78 0.39
N ASN A 566 -15.35 -4.71 -0.24
CA ASN A 566 -16.03 -5.86 -0.83
C ASN A 566 -15.37 -6.34 -2.13
N ALA A 567 -14.32 -5.65 -2.59
CA ALA A 567 -13.59 -6.01 -3.80
C ALA A 567 -12.85 -7.35 -3.62
N GLU A 568 -13.29 -8.38 -4.32
CA GLU A 568 -12.74 -9.74 -4.25
C GLU A 568 -11.48 -9.93 -5.13
N SER A 569 -11.26 -9.03 -6.08
CA SER A 569 -10.13 -9.08 -7.03
C SER A 569 -9.68 -7.68 -7.44
N GLY A 570 -8.55 -7.59 -8.14
CA GLY A 570 -8.09 -6.34 -8.73
C GLY A 570 -9.11 -5.70 -9.68
N GLU A 571 -9.87 -6.50 -10.41
CA GLU A 571 -10.95 -6.01 -11.30
C GLU A 571 -12.08 -5.34 -10.51
N HIS A 572 -12.47 -5.92 -9.36
CA HIS A 572 -13.45 -5.32 -8.47
C HIS A 572 -12.95 -4.00 -7.87
N VAL A 573 -11.67 -3.91 -7.54
CA VAL A 573 -11.07 -2.65 -7.11
C VAL A 573 -11.16 -1.60 -8.21
N MET A 574 -10.79 -1.95 -9.45
CA MET A 574 -10.88 -1.03 -10.58
C MET A 574 -12.34 -0.63 -10.88
N PHE A 575 -13.29 -1.55 -10.71
CA PHE A 575 -14.71 -1.24 -10.81
C PHE A 575 -15.18 -0.27 -9.71
N ALA A 576 -14.66 -0.39 -8.48
CA ALA A 576 -14.97 0.54 -7.40
C ALA A 576 -14.49 1.98 -7.73
N TYR A 577 -13.32 2.14 -8.34
CA TYR A 577 -12.85 3.42 -8.88
C TYR A 577 -13.81 3.98 -9.95
N TYR A 578 -14.16 3.15 -10.91
CA TYR A 578 -15.10 3.53 -11.98
C TYR A 578 -16.47 3.93 -11.45
N GLN A 579 -17.05 3.12 -10.55
CA GLN A 579 -18.34 3.43 -9.94
C GLN A 579 -18.29 4.71 -9.11
N SER A 580 -17.21 4.94 -8.36
CA SER A 580 -17.01 6.16 -7.56
C SER A 580 -17.01 7.41 -8.45
N MET A 581 -16.33 7.33 -9.59
CA MET A 581 -16.34 8.41 -10.60
C MET A 581 -17.74 8.66 -11.13
N LEU A 582 -18.49 7.61 -11.49
CA LEU A 582 -19.86 7.75 -11.99
C LEU A 582 -20.83 8.38 -10.96
N VAL A 583 -20.62 8.12 -9.66
CA VAL A 583 -21.38 8.79 -8.59
C VAL A 583 -21.07 10.28 -8.56
N VAL A 584 -19.80 10.65 -8.67
CA VAL A 584 -19.37 12.06 -8.71
C VAL A 584 -19.94 12.77 -9.95
N GLU A 585 -19.83 12.13 -11.10
CA GLU A 585 -20.42 12.62 -12.37
C GLU A 585 -21.93 12.81 -12.24
N HIS A 586 -22.67 11.85 -11.69
CA HIS A 586 -24.10 11.95 -11.45
C HIS A 586 -24.46 13.16 -10.55
N ILE A 587 -23.71 13.36 -9.46
CA ILE A 587 -23.92 14.50 -8.56
C ILE A 587 -23.65 15.82 -9.30
N ILE A 588 -22.59 15.90 -10.09
CA ILE A 588 -22.23 17.12 -10.83
C ILE A 588 -23.26 17.44 -11.93
N GLU A 589 -23.68 16.45 -12.71
CA GLU A 589 -24.62 16.63 -13.81
C GLU A 589 -26.00 17.07 -13.33
N ASP A 590 -26.51 16.49 -12.25
CA ASP A 590 -27.87 16.74 -11.78
C ASP A 590 -27.97 17.88 -10.77
N PHE A 591 -26.89 18.14 -9.97
CA PHE A 591 -26.89 19.14 -8.90
C PHE A 591 -25.82 20.21 -9.03
N GLY A 592 -24.92 20.08 -10.02
CA GLY A 592 -23.85 21.04 -10.29
C GLY A 592 -22.60 20.85 -9.43
N GLU A 593 -21.49 21.49 -9.84
CA GLU A 593 -20.21 21.46 -9.11
C GLU A 593 -20.30 22.05 -7.70
N GLU A 594 -21.23 22.98 -7.47
CA GLU A 594 -21.47 23.59 -6.15
C GLU A 594 -21.92 22.54 -5.13
N ALA A 595 -22.67 21.51 -5.54
CA ALA A 595 -23.08 20.42 -4.65
C ALA A 595 -21.85 19.66 -4.14
N VAL A 596 -20.90 19.32 -5.01
CA VAL A 596 -19.66 18.64 -4.60
C VAL A 596 -18.83 19.54 -3.68
N ARG A 597 -18.67 20.83 -3.99
CA ARG A 597 -17.98 21.79 -3.11
C ARG A 597 -18.62 21.86 -1.73
N GLY A 598 -19.95 21.95 -1.68
CA GLY A 598 -20.70 21.95 -0.43
C GLY A 598 -20.54 20.67 0.39
N ILE A 599 -20.52 19.51 -0.26
CA ILE A 599 -20.25 18.22 0.38
C ILE A 599 -18.85 18.25 1.02
N LEU A 600 -17.81 18.68 0.28
CA LEU A 600 -16.45 18.77 0.81
C LEU A 600 -16.34 19.75 1.98
N ASP A 601 -17.03 20.90 1.93
CA ASP A 601 -17.05 21.89 3.02
C ASP A 601 -17.74 21.37 4.30
N ASP A 602 -18.74 20.49 4.16
CA ASP A 602 -19.41 19.87 5.29
C ASP A 602 -18.59 18.70 5.87
N LEU A 603 -17.91 17.93 5.03
CA LEU A 603 -16.96 16.91 5.48
C LEU A 603 -15.82 17.53 6.30
N ALA A 604 -15.30 18.69 5.90
CA ALA A 604 -14.30 19.42 6.67
C ALA A 604 -14.74 19.73 8.12
N LYS A 605 -16.04 19.90 8.33
CA LYS A 605 -16.66 20.14 9.64
C LYS A 605 -17.00 18.85 10.41
N GLY A 606 -16.74 17.68 9.82
CA GLY A 606 -17.04 16.37 10.41
C GLY A 606 -18.49 15.91 10.20
N VAL A 607 -19.22 16.48 9.22
CA VAL A 607 -20.53 15.95 8.82
C VAL A 607 -20.33 14.60 8.13
N LEU A 608 -21.15 13.60 8.45
CA LEU A 608 -21.09 12.29 7.81
C LEU A 608 -21.40 12.38 6.32
N ILE A 609 -20.76 11.53 5.51
CA ILE A 609 -20.83 11.59 4.04
C ILE A 609 -22.28 11.51 3.53
N ASN A 610 -23.10 10.59 4.05
CA ASN A 610 -24.47 10.43 3.58
C ASN A 610 -25.36 11.65 3.91
N ASP A 611 -25.14 12.26 5.07
CA ASP A 611 -25.83 13.49 5.48
C ASP A 611 -25.37 14.70 4.65
N ALA A 612 -24.06 14.79 4.38
CA ALA A 612 -23.52 15.84 3.51
C ALA A 612 -24.06 15.72 2.08
N ILE A 613 -24.11 14.51 1.51
CA ILE A 613 -24.71 14.27 0.19
C ILE A 613 -26.20 14.64 0.21
N ALA A 614 -26.97 14.13 1.18
CA ALA A 614 -28.41 14.40 1.25
C ALA A 614 -28.74 15.88 1.42
N LYS A 615 -27.88 16.64 2.10
CA LYS A 615 -28.02 18.09 2.30
C LYS A 615 -27.83 18.91 1.02
N HIS A 616 -26.91 18.48 0.15
CA HIS A 616 -26.55 19.22 -1.08
C HIS A 616 -27.20 18.64 -2.34
N THR A 617 -27.93 17.52 -2.22
CA THR A 617 -28.63 16.84 -3.31
C THR A 617 -30.07 16.53 -2.92
N ILE A 618 -30.42 15.27 -2.83
CA ILE A 618 -31.71 14.72 -2.42
C ILE A 618 -31.50 13.63 -1.35
N PRO A 619 -32.56 13.17 -0.64
CA PRO A 619 -32.45 12.08 0.32
C PRO A 619 -31.68 10.89 -0.26
N ILE A 620 -30.76 10.33 0.51
CA ILE A 620 -29.77 9.36 0.04
C ILE A 620 -30.41 8.11 -0.58
N GLU A 621 -31.52 7.62 -0.01
CA GLU A 621 -32.24 6.45 -0.54
C GLU A 621 -32.86 6.72 -1.92
N LYS A 622 -33.24 7.98 -2.19
CA LYS A 622 -33.74 8.38 -3.50
C LYS A 622 -32.60 8.48 -4.50
N LEU A 623 -31.49 9.04 -4.08
CA LEU A 623 -30.27 9.13 -4.90
C LEU A 623 -29.74 7.74 -5.26
N ASP A 624 -29.73 6.80 -4.32
CA ASP A 624 -29.39 5.37 -4.58
C ASP A 624 -30.20 4.77 -5.71
N ASN A 625 -31.52 5.00 -5.68
CA ASN A 625 -32.44 4.44 -6.69
C ASN A 625 -32.23 5.09 -8.08
N GLU A 626 -32.05 6.41 -8.13
CA GLU A 626 -31.81 7.17 -9.37
C GLU A 626 -30.46 6.75 -9.98
N PHE A 627 -29.40 6.66 -9.17
CA PHE A 627 -28.11 6.20 -9.61
C PHE A 627 -28.12 4.76 -10.12
N ARG A 628 -28.76 3.84 -9.40
CA ARG A 628 -28.88 2.44 -9.83
C ARG A 628 -29.59 2.33 -11.17
N PHE A 629 -30.68 3.08 -11.37
CA PHE A 629 -31.37 3.13 -12.65
C PHE A 629 -30.45 3.64 -13.78
N ARG A 630 -29.73 4.74 -13.52
CA ARG A 630 -28.77 5.33 -14.46
C ARG A 630 -27.62 4.36 -14.81
N LEU A 631 -27.03 3.72 -13.81
CA LEU A 631 -25.94 2.76 -13.99
C LEU A 631 -26.37 1.56 -14.85
N ASN A 632 -27.55 1.00 -14.58
CA ASN A 632 -28.13 -0.09 -15.37
C ASN A 632 -28.42 0.36 -16.81
N ALA A 633 -28.99 1.55 -16.99
CA ALA A 633 -29.24 2.10 -18.32
C ALA A 633 -27.95 2.32 -19.12
N LEU A 634 -26.89 2.82 -18.46
CA LEU A 634 -25.58 3.00 -19.06
C LEU A 634 -25.00 1.64 -19.54
N ALA A 635 -25.06 0.62 -18.70
CA ALA A 635 -24.58 -0.72 -19.04
C ALA A 635 -25.43 -1.39 -20.13
N GLN A 636 -26.75 -1.23 -20.12
CA GLN A 636 -27.66 -1.76 -21.17
C GLN A 636 -27.45 -1.09 -22.52
N ASN A 637 -27.14 0.22 -22.52
CA ASN A 637 -26.90 1.00 -23.73
C ASN A 637 -25.46 0.86 -24.26
N TYR A 638 -24.58 0.21 -23.53
CA TYR A 638 -23.22 -0.09 -24.00
C TYR A 638 -23.25 -1.23 -25.00
N GLY A 639 -22.91 -0.96 -26.26
CA GLY A 639 -22.96 -1.94 -27.35
C GLY A 639 -24.38 -2.44 -27.67
N PRO A 640 -25.33 -1.55 -28.04
CA PRO A 640 -26.70 -1.95 -28.34
C PRO A 640 -26.73 -2.94 -29.51
N GLY A 641 -27.37 -4.08 -29.32
CA GLY A 641 -27.47 -5.13 -30.33
C GLY A 641 -26.33 -6.14 -30.37
N ILE A 642 -25.36 -6.01 -29.47
CA ILE A 642 -24.30 -7.02 -29.28
C ILE A 642 -24.88 -8.26 -28.59
N ASP A 643 -24.54 -9.41 -29.14
CA ASP A 643 -24.66 -10.68 -28.47
C ASP A 643 -23.44 -10.90 -27.58
N TRP A 644 -23.68 -10.86 -26.26
CA TRP A 644 -22.66 -10.97 -25.20
C TRP A 644 -22.41 -12.40 -24.74
N ALA A 645 -23.04 -13.39 -25.36
CA ALA A 645 -22.86 -14.79 -24.96
C ALA A 645 -21.43 -15.25 -25.24
N GLU A 646 -20.87 -15.96 -24.29
CA GLU A 646 -19.57 -16.67 -24.40
C GLU A 646 -19.90 -18.17 -24.42
N PRO A 647 -20.03 -18.79 -25.63
CA PRO A 647 -20.34 -20.23 -25.71
C PRO A 647 -19.22 -21.08 -25.14
N GLU A 648 -19.58 -22.20 -24.53
CA GLU A 648 -18.59 -23.17 -24.05
C GLU A 648 -17.77 -23.76 -25.20
N PRO A 649 -16.48 -24.12 -24.98
CA PRO A 649 -15.62 -24.67 -26.03
C PRO A 649 -16.14 -25.94 -26.67
N GLU A 650 -17.01 -26.70 -25.99
CA GLU A 650 -17.69 -27.88 -26.49
C GLU A 650 -18.80 -27.55 -27.48
N GLU A 651 -19.35 -26.33 -27.41
CA GLU A 651 -20.41 -25.85 -28.31
C GLU A 651 -19.81 -25.16 -29.55
N VAL A 652 -18.77 -24.31 -29.30
CA VAL A 652 -18.09 -23.58 -30.37
C VAL A 652 -16.57 -23.70 -30.16
N ASP A 653 -15.91 -24.50 -30.96
CA ASP A 653 -14.45 -24.65 -30.91
C ASP A 653 -13.74 -23.34 -31.23
N PRO A 654 -13.07 -22.70 -30.23
CA PRO A 654 -12.39 -21.42 -30.43
C PRO A 654 -11.12 -21.52 -31.28
N THR A 655 -10.65 -22.75 -31.59
CA THR A 655 -9.44 -22.96 -32.39
C THR A 655 -9.73 -23.13 -33.88
N SER A 656 -10.98 -23.40 -34.27
CA SER A 656 -11.39 -23.61 -35.66
C SER A 656 -12.04 -22.36 -36.27
N PRO A 657 -11.40 -21.67 -37.22
CA PRO A 657 -12.00 -20.54 -37.91
C PRO A 657 -13.28 -20.90 -38.68
N GLU A 658 -13.38 -22.13 -39.20
CA GLU A 658 -14.56 -22.61 -39.94
C GLU A 658 -15.78 -22.74 -39.02
N VAL A 659 -15.60 -23.24 -37.78
CA VAL A 659 -16.62 -23.34 -36.76
C VAL A 659 -17.06 -21.94 -36.32
N LEU A 660 -16.10 -21.07 -36.01
CA LEU A 660 -16.37 -19.68 -35.64
C LEU A 660 -17.12 -18.93 -36.75
N GLN A 661 -16.72 -19.12 -38.02
CA GLN A 661 -17.41 -18.49 -39.15
C GLN A 661 -18.85 -19.01 -39.31
N ALA A 662 -19.06 -20.31 -39.11
CA ALA A 662 -20.40 -20.89 -39.14
C ALA A 662 -21.29 -20.34 -38.04
N PHE A 663 -20.77 -20.24 -36.83
CA PHE A 663 -21.48 -19.64 -35.69
C PHE A 663 -21.79 -18.16 -35.93
N LEU A 664 -20.85 -17.38 -36.49
CA LEU A 664 -21.07 -15.97 -36.82
C LEU A 664 -22.07 -15.71 -37.94
N LYS A 665 -22.45 -16.73 -38.74
CA LYS A 665 -23.57 -16.61 -39.70
C LYS A 665 -24.91 -16.61 -39.00
N GLU A 666 -25.04 -17.32 -37.88
CA GLU A 666 -26.24 -17.39 -37.07
C GLU A 666 -26.30 -16.25 -36.03
N SER A 667 -25.14 -15.91 -35.44
CA SER A 667 -24.96 -14.87 -34.43
C SER A 667 -23.96 -13.80 -34.90
N PRO A 668 -24.28 -12.96 -35.89
CA PRO A 668 -23.31 -12.05 -36.53
C PRO A 668 -22.73 -10.97 -35.60
N ASN A 669 -23.44 -10.62 -34.54
CA ASN A 669 -23.06 -9.61 -33.56
C ASN A 669 -22.47 -10.20 -32.28
N ASN A 670 -22.16 -11.51 -32.25
CA ASN A 670 -21.50 -12.09 -31.07
C ASN A 670 -20.07 -11.58 -30.96
N LEU A 671 -19.80 -10.87 -29.86
CA LEU A 671 -18.53 -10.18 -29.66
C LEU A 671 -17.37 -11.16 -29.47
N TRP A 672 -17.53 -12.15 -28.60
CA TRP A 672 -16.50 -13.17 -28.30
C TRP A 672 -16.10 -13.95 -29.57
N ALA A 673 -17.07 -14.43 -30.32
CA ALA A 673 -16.81 -15.19 -31.53
C ALA A 673 -16.15 -14.34 -32.62
N ARG A 674 -16.55 -13.06 -32.75
CA ARG A 674 -15.96 -12.12 -33.71
C ARG A 674 -14.50 -11.79 -33.38
N GLU A 675 -14.21 -11.52 -32.11
CA GLU A 675 -12.85 -11.28 -31.64
C GLU A 675 -11.96 -12.51 -31.87
N THR A 676 -12.43 -13.68 -31.41
CA THR A 676 -11.70 -14.94 -31.57
C THR A 676 -11.47 -15.28 -33.04
N TYR A 677 -12.48 -15.13 -33.87
CA TYR A 677 -12.36 -15.35 -35.32
C TYR A 677 -11.31 -14.44 -35.95
N THR A 678 -11.34 -13.15 -35.62
CA THR A 678 -10.33 -12.18 -36.15
C THR A 678 -8.92 -12.58 -35.74
N GLN A 679 -8.71 -13.00 -34.51
CA GLN A 679 -7.41 -13.48 -34.04
C GLN A 679 -6.94 -14.73 -34.81
N ARG A 680 -7.86 -15.70 -35.07
CA ARG A 680 -7.53 -16.91 -35.86
C ARG A 680 -7.19 -16.58 -37.31
N LEU A 681 -7.88 -15.60 -37.93
CA LEU A 681 -7.56 -15.13 -39.26
C LEU A 681 -6.15 -14.53 -39.35
N LEU A 682 -5.76 -13.74 -38.33
CA LEU A 682 -4.41 -13.20 -38.22
C LEU A 682 -3.34 -14.30 -38.10
N GLU A 683 -3.61 -15.33 -37.29
CA GLU A 683 -2.71 -16.48 -37.15
C GLU A 683 -2.57 -17.30 -38.43
N GLN A 684 -3.64 -17.35 -39.26
CA GLN A 684 -3.65 -18.02 -40.56
C GLN A 684 -3.15 -17.13 -41.70
N GLU A 685 -2.66 -15.92 -41.42
CA GLU A 685 -2.16 -14.95 -42.40
C GLU A 685 -3.22 -14.49 -43.44
N LYS A 686 -4.51 -14.61 -43.09
CA LYS A 686 -5.65 -14.17 -43.92
C LYS A 686 -5.94 -12.70 -43.69
N TRP A 687 -5.02 -11.85 -44.15
CA TRP A 687 -5.01 -10.42 -43.77
C TRP A 687 -6.26 -9.66 -44.22
N ASP A 688 -6.78 -9.90 -45.41
CA ASP A 688 -7.97 -9.20 -45.93
C ASP A 688 -9.23 -9.57 -45.15
N GLU A 689 -9.42 -10.86 -44.87
CA GLU A 689 -10.56 -11.32 -44.06
C GLU A 689 -10.43 -10.83 -42.60
N ALA A 690 -9.23 -10.76 -42.06
CA ALA A 690 -8.97 -10.21 -40.73
C ALA A 690 -9.31 -8.71 -40.63
N ILE A 691 -8.98 -7.93 -41.68
CA ILE A 691 -9.32 -6.50 -41.75
C ILE A 691 -10.84 -6.32 -41.77
N GLU A 692 -11.56 -7.08 -42.62
CA GLU A 692 -13.03 -7.01 -42.69
C GLU A 692 -13.69 -7.39 -41.36
N SER A 693 -13.18 -8.44 -40.70
CA SER A 693 -13.70 -8.88 -39.38
C SER A 693 -13.40 -7.87 -38.28
N ALA A 694 -12.24 -7.26 -38.29
CA ALA A 694 -11.86 -6.20 -37.35
C ALA A 694 -12.69 -4.91 -37.55
N ASP A 695 -13.05 -4.57 -38.79
CA ASP A 695 -13.95 -3.45 -39.06
C ASP A 695 -15.35 -3.67 -38.45
N LEU A 696 -15.83 -4.90 -38.46
CA LEU A 696 -17.07 -5.24 -37.79
C LEU A 696 -16.94 -5.17 -36.26
N LEU A 697 -15.79 -5.54 -35.68
CA LEU A 697 -15.51 -5.34 -34.24
C LEU A 697 -15.53 -3.86 -33.86
N ILE A 698 -14.87 -3.02 -34.63
CA ILE A 698 -14.87 -1.57 -34.41
C ILE A 698 -16.29 -1.00 -34.54
N ALA A 699 -17.07 -1.46 -35.50
CA ALA A 699 -18.46 -1.03 -35.66
C ALA A 699 -19.36 -1.47 -34.49
N LEU A 700 -19.11 -2.65 -33.89
CA LEU A 700 -19.84 -3.13 -32.69
C LEU A 700 -19.49 -2.32 -31.45
N LEU A 701 -18.19 -2.03 -31.19
CA LEU A 701 -17.70 -1.31 -30.04
C LEU A 701 -16.63 -0.27 -30.43
N PRO A 702 -17.05 0.91 -30.95
CA PRO A 702 -16.11 1.92 -31.45
C PRO A 702 -15.22 2.55 -30.37
N ASP A 703 -15.67 2.56 -29.11
CA ASP A 703 -14.91 3.10 -27.97
C ASP A 703 -14.09 2.05 -27.20
N HIS A 704 -14.08 0.79 -27.68
CA HIS A 704 -13.35 -0.27 -26.99
C HIS A 704 -11.86 -0.21 -27.32
N THR A 705 -11.04 0.07 -26.29
CA THR A 705 -9.58 0.13 -26.38
C THR A 705 -8.85 -0.95 -25.56
N GLY A 706 -9.60 -1.77 -24.85
CA GLY A 706 -9.07 -2.86 -24.04
C GLY A 706 -8.50 -4.04 -24.85
N PRO A 707 -8.07 -5.11 -24.20
CA PRO A 707 -7.58 -6.32 -24.86
C PRO A 707 -8.59 -6.81 -25.92
N GLY A 708 -8.09 -7.27 -27.07
CA GLY A 708 -8.93 -7.82 -28.15
C GLY A 708 -9.64 -6.79 -29.03
N ASN A 709 -9.43 -5.47 -28.77
CA ASN A 709 -10.10 -4.43 -29.57
C ASN A 709 -9.78 -4.51 -31.06
N GLY A 710 -10.79 -4.14 -31.87
CA GLY A 710 -10.68 -4.19 -33.34
C GLY A 710 -9.58 -3.30 -33.93
N TYR A 711 -9.22 -2.18 -33.30
CA TYR A 711 -8.17 -1.28 -33.76
C TYR A 711 -6.80 -1.95 -33.79
N VAL A 712 -6.42 -2.63 -32.70
CA VAL A 712 -5.14 -3.35 -32.61
C VAL A 712 -5.10 -4.49 -33.63
N LEU A 713 -6.17 -5.29 -33.70
CA LEU A 713 -6.24 -6.42 -34.62
C LEU A 713 -6.16 -5.96 -36.09
N LYS A 714 -6.89 -4.90 -36.45
CA LYS A 714 -6.84 -4.31 -37.78
C LYS A 714 -5.45 -3.74 -38.14
N ALA A 715 -4.84 -3.00 -37.19
CA ALA A 715 -3.50 -2.44 -37.40
C ALA A 715 -2.46 -3.55 -37.63
N GLN A 716 -2.55 -4.68 -36.90
CA GLN A 716 -1.69 -5.84 -37.10
C GLN A 716 -1.85 -6.44 -38.50
N ALA A 717 -3.09 -6.62 -38.97
CA ALA A 717 -3.37 -7.13 -40.31
C ALA A 717 -2.82 -6.22 -41.40
N LEU A 718 -3.08 -4.90 -41.32
CA LEU A 718 -2.61 -3.90 -42.25
C LEU A 718 -1.07 -3.86 -42.33
N ARG A 719 -0.43 -3.89 -41.18
CA ARG A 719 1.03 -3.94 -41.08
C ARG A 719 1.61 -5.18 -41.77
N ARG A 720 1.03 -6.35 -41.53
CA ARG A 720 1.47 -7.61 -42.17
C ARG A 720 1.22 -7.64 -43.66
N LYS A 721 0.16 -7.00 -44.15
CA LYS A 721 -0.14 -6.82 -45.54
C LYS A 721 0.79 -5.80 -46.23
N GLY A 722 1.48 -4.94 -45.47
CA GLY A 722 2.33 -3.87 -45.99
C GLY A 722 1.56 -2.57 -46.30
N ASP A 723 0.33 -2.43 -45.80
CA ASP A 723 -0.45 -1.20 -45.89
C ASP A 723 -0.14 -0.25 -44.73
N GLU A 724 1.00 0.41 -44.84
CA GLU A 724 1.50 1.32 -43.80
C GLU A 724 0.62 2.56 -43.61
N GLN A 725 -0.03 3.02 -44.68
CA GLN A 725 -0.93 4.19 -44.62
C GLN A 725 -2.21 3.81 -43.85
N GLY A 726 -2.81 2.66 -44.17
CA GLY A 726 -3.97 2.16 -43.49
C GLY A 726 -3.66 1.86 -42.01
N GLU A 727 -2.48 1.26 -41.69
CA GLU A 727 -2.01 1.05 -40.32
C GLU A 727 -1.98 2.36 -39.54
N ALA A 728 -1.34 3.40 -40.08
CA ALA A 728 -1.19 4.70 -39.40
C ALA A 728 -2.54 5.34 -39.07
N VAL A 729 -3.51 5.33 -40.02
CA VAL A 729 -4.86 5.88 -39.77
C VAL A 729 -5.58 5.18 -38.60
N ILE A 730 -5.50 3.87 -38.54
CA ILE A 730 -6.15 3.09 -37.46
C ILE A 730 -5.46 3.29 -36.12
N LEU A 731 -4.13 3.36 -36.12
CA LEU A 731 -3.38 3.63 -34.89
C LEU A 731 -3.59 5.05 -34.37
N GLU A 732 -3.77 6.06 -35.25
CA GLU A 732 -4.09 7.43 -34.84
C GLU A 732 -5.46 7.49 -34.16
N THR A 733 -6.47 6.78 -34.69
CA THR A 733 -7.78 6.66 -34.04
C THR A 733 -7.65 6.03 -32.64
N LEU A 734 -6.89 4.94 -32.52
CA LEU A 734 -6.63 4.32 -31.22
C LEU A 734 -5.89 5.26 -30.26
N ALA A 735 -4.94 6.03 -30.77
CA ALA A 735 -4.15 6.99 -30.01
C ALA A 735 -5.00 8.16 -29.45
N GLU A 736 -6.08 8.51 -30.16
CA GLU A 736 -7.05 9.51 -29.67
C GLU A 736 -7.98 8.94 -28.59
N LEU A 737 -8.35 7.66 -28.72
CA LEU A 737 -9.27 6.99 -27.82
C LEU A 737 -8.65 6.56 -26.49
N SER A 738 -7.37 6.22 -26.46
CA SER A 738 -6.69 5.67 -25.28
C SER A 738 -5.45 6.47 -24.92
N ALA A 739 -5.30 6.83 -23.66
CA ALA A 739 -4.08 7.45 -23.11
C ALA A 739 -2.95 6.44 -22.83
N GLU A 740 -3.20 5.15 -23.02
CA GLU A 740 -2.27 4.06 -22.72
C GLU A 740 -1.89 3.23 -23.98
N ALA A 741 -2.21 3.73 -25.17
CA ALA A 741 -1.90 3.07 -26.44
C ALA A 741 -0.41 3.15 -26.81
N TYR A 742 0.49 2.75 -25.91
CA TYR A 742 1.95 2.90 -26.03
C TYR A 742 2.51 2.33 -27.35
N THR A 743 2.03 1.13 -27.74
CA THR A 743 2.46 0.50 -28.99
C THR A 743 2.04 1.30 -30.22
N ALA A 744 0.84 1.90 -30.18
CA ALA A 744 0.38 2.79 -31.25
C ALA A 744 1.24 4.06 -31.31
N TYR A 745 1.49 4.69 -30.17
CA TYR A 745 2.30 5.92 -30.09
C TYR A 745 3.73 5.73 -30.62
N THR A 746 4.38 4.65 -30.19
CA THR A 746 5.76 4.35 -30.62
C THR A 746 5.81 4.00 -32.10
N ARG A 747 4.80 3.30 -32.65
CA ARG A 747 4.74 2.98 -34.06
C ARG A 747 4.45 4.21 -34.92
N LEU A 748 3.51 5.06 -34.52
CA LEU A 748 3.22 6.34 -35.19
C LEU A 748 4.43 7.26 -35.17
N LEU A 749 5.16 7.33 -34.06
CA LEU A 749 6.41 8.10 -33.95
C LEU A 749 7.41 7.69 -35.02
N GLU A 750 7.58 6.38 -35.28
CA GLU A 750 8.50 5.89 -36.30
C GLU A 750 7.97 6.19 -37.71
N VAL A 751 6.68 5.96 -37.99
CA VAL A 751 6.07 6.25 -39.31
C VAL A 751 6.17 7.72 -39.67
N ASP A 752 5.83 8.61 -38.73
CA ASP A 752 5.92 10.06 -38.93
C ASP A 752 7.37 10.50 -39.11
N PHE A 753 8.31 9.88 -38.37
CA PHE A 753 9.74 10.16 -38.50
C PHE A 753 10.28 9.77 -39.88
N GLU A 754 9.92 8.58 -40.39
CA GLU A 754 10.32 8.10 -41.70
C GLU A 754 9.75 8.98 -42.85
N LYS A 755 8.56 9.56 -42.63
CA LYS A 755 7.89 10.47 -43.60
C LYS A 755 8.23 11.93 -43.40
N GLU A 756 9.11 12.26 -42.43
CA GLU A 756 9.47 13.64 -42.07
C GLU A 756 8.26 14.52 -41.69
N GLN A 757 7.23 13.91 -41.11
CA GLN A 757 6.03 14.60 -40.62
C GLN A 757 6.29 15.12 -39.18
N TRP A 758 7.07 16.20 -39.08
CA TRP A 758 7.66 16.66 -37.81
C TRP A 758 6.64 17.03 -36.73
N ASP A 759 5.50 17.61 -37.10
CA ASP A 759 4.43 17.90 -36.15
C ASP A 759 3.83 16.61 -35.56
N GLY A 760 3.64 15.58 -36.39
CA GLY A 760 3.23 14.23 -35.97
C GLY A 760 4.25 13.59 -35.04
N VAL A 761 5.55 13.68 -35.39
CA VAL A 761 6.66 13.23 -34.52
C VAL A 761 6.56 13.88 -33.15
N ILE A 762 6.35 15.19 -33.05
CA ILE A 762 6.26 15.90 -31.76
C ILE A 762 5.02 15.47 -30.98
N ALA A 763 3.86 15.32 -31.64
CA ALA A 763 2.61 14.88 -31.00
C ALA A 763 2.74 13.47 -30.43
N ASN A 764 3.23 12.50 -31.26
CA ASN A 764 3.38 11.13 -30.82
C ASN A 764 4.53 10.94 -29.80
N ALA A 765 5.57 11.77 -29.89
CA ALA A 765 6.61 11.84 -28.88
C ALA A 765 6.08 12.34 -27.54
N LYS A 766 5.15 13.31 -27.50
CA LYS A 766 4.50 13.76 -26.27
C LYS A 766 3.66 12.65 -25.65
N ARG A 767 2.85 11.93 -26.43
CA ARG A 767 2.05 10.78 -25.99
C ARG A 767 2.94 9.66 -25.43
N THR A 768 4.03 9.33 -26.16
CA THR A 768 5.01 8.32 -25.71
C THR A 768 5.69 8.71 -24.40
N HIS A 769 6.06 9.98 -24.23
CA HIS A 769 6.70 10.53 -23.05
C HIS A 769 5.82 10.41 -21.80
N ALA A 770 4.53 10.61 -21.93
CA ALA A 770 3.56 10.48 -20.83
C ALA A 770 3.45 9.05 -20.29
N ILE A 771 3.96 8.04 -21.02
CA ILE A 771 4.00 6.65 -20.58
C ILE A 771 5.42 6.21 -20.22
N ASN A 772 6.37 6.45 -21.11
CA ASN A 772 7.76 6.02 -20.96
C ASN A 772 8.73 7.12 -21.41
N PRO A 773 9.15 8.00 -20.49
CA PRO A 773 10.13 9.05 -20.78
C PRO A 773 11.53 8.51 -21.07
N PHE A 774 11.81 7.24 -20.75
CA PHE A 774 13.13 6.60 -20.98
C PHE A 774 13.25 5.90 -22.34
N TYR A 775 12.25 6.01 -23.22
CA TYR A 775 12.33 5.44 -24.55
C TYR A 775 13.36 6.21 -25.40
N LYS A 776 14.54 5.62 -25.62
CA LYS A 776 15.71 6.26 -26.24
C LYS A 776 15.37 6.90 -27.58
N ARG A 777 14.57 6.23 -28.40
CA ARG A 777 14.19 6.68 -29.74
C ARG A 777 13.31 7.94 -29.70
N LEU A 778 12.48 8.09 -28.66
CA LEU A 778 11.64 9.25 -28.40
C LEU A 778 12.42 10.57 -28.46
N HIS A 779 13.49 10.69 -27.66
CA HIS A 779 14.26 11.94 -27.57
C HIS A 779 15.07 12.21 -28.82
N TYR A 780 15.57 11.15 -29.49
CA TYR A 780 16.24 11.30 -30.79
C TYR A 780 15.29 11.85 -31.87
N CYS A 781 14.11 11.27 -32.03
CA CYS A 781 13.11 11.73 -33.00
C CYS A 781 12.67 13.17 -32.72
N LYS A 782 12.43 13.52 -31.42
CA LYS A 782 12.15 14.89 -31.00
C LYS A 782 13.28 15.86 -31.38
N GLY A 783 14.53 15.47 -31.13
CA GLY A 783 15.69 16.27 -31.46
C GLY A 783 15.76 16.57 -32.96
N CYS A 784 15.55 15.56 -33.82
CA CYS A 784 15.50 15.71 -35.25
C CYS A 784 14.32 16.61 -35.70
N ALA A 785 13.13 16.39 -35.14
CA ALA A 785 11.94 17.17 -35.47
C ALA A 785 12.12 18.66 -35.11
N TYR A 786 12.59 18.97 -33.91
CA TYR A 786 12.84 20.33 -33.46
C TYR A 786 13.96 21.00 -34.27
N ALA A 787 15.00 20.25 -34.66
CA ALA A 787 16.04 20.77 -35.55
C ALA A 787 15.48 21.15 -36.94
N ALA A 788 14.62 20.30 -37.50
CA ALA A 788 13.96 20.55 -38.78
C ALA A 788 12.99 21.76 -38.73
N LEU A 789 12.32 21.95 -37.58
CA LEU A 789 11.42 23.10 -37.34
C LEU A 789 12.17 24.37 -36.89
N ALA A 790 13.51 24.37 -36.88
CA ALA A 790 14.38 25.45 -36.43
C ALA A 790 14.19 25.84 -34.91
N GLU A 791 13.67 24.94 -34.10
CA GLU A 791 13.54 25.11 -32.64
C GLU A 791 14.80 24.61 -31.90
N LYS A 792 15.88 25.36 -32.09
CA LYS A 792 17.26 24.98 -31.74
C LYS A 792 17.42 24.53 -30.28
N GLU A 793 16.94 25.32 -29.32
CA GLU A 793 17.10 25.04 -27.88
C GLU A 793 16.41 23.71 -27.51
N LYS A 794 15.20 23.48 -28.04
CA LYS A 794 14.47 22.23 -27.82
C LYS A 794 15.15 21.03 -28.46
N ALA A 795 15.76 21.24 -29.65
CA ALA A 795 16.54 20.20 -30.33
C ALA A 795 17.77 19.80 -29.50
N VAL A 796 18.54 20.79 -29.02
CA VAL A 796 19.71 20.56 -28.16
C VAL A 796 19.32 19.79 -26.92
N THR A 797 18.30 20.23 -26.16
CA THR A 797 17.80 19.55 -24.97
C THR A 797 17.38 18.10 -25.25
N SER A 798 16.71 17.88 -26.40
CA SER A 798 16.26 16.53 -26.76
C SER A 798 17.42 15.60 -27.12
N PHE A 799 18.45 16.09 -27.81
CA PHE A 799 19.64 15.28 -28.08
C PHE A 799 20.50 15.05 -26.83
N GLU A 800 20.60 16.01 -25.91
CA GLU A 800 21.29 15.84 -24.64
C GLU A 800 20.60 14.73 -23.82
N LYS A 801 19.25 14.73 -23.71
CA LYS A 801 18.47 13.64 -23.10
C LYS A 801 18.69 12.30 -23.82
N THR A 802 18.85 12.31 -25.15
CA THR A 802 19.19 11.10 -25.90
C THR A 802 20.52 10.51 -25.45
N LEU A 803 21.56 11.36 -25.26
CA LEU A 803 22.88 10.92 -24.79
C LEU A 803 22.84 10.34 -23.37
N MET A 804 22.05 10.92 -22.49
CA MET A 804 21.89 10.42 -21.10
C MET A 804 21.32 9.01 -21.07
N LEU A 805 20.51 8.65 -22.06
CA LEU A 805 19.90 7.32 -22.17
C LEU A 805 20.78 6.28 -22.89
N ASP A 806 22.06 6.57 -23.12
CA ASP A 806 23.02 5.68 -23.77
C ASP A 806 22.50 5.14 -25.12
N PRO A 807 22.41 5.98 -26.18
CA PRO A 807 21.90 5.60 -27.48
C PRO A 807 22.83 4.62 -28.21
N VAL A 808 22.28 3.86 -29.15
CA VAL A 808 23.05 2.92 -29.99
C VAL A 808 24.14 3.62 -30.82
N ASN A 809 23.89 4.87 -31.24
CA ASN A 809 24.86 5.65 -32.01
C ASN A 809 25.12 7.02 -31.37
N PRO A 810 25.90 7.09 -30.29
CA PRO A 810 26.21 8.34 -29.60
C PRO A 810 26.98 9.34 -30.47
N SER A 811 27.83 8.85 -31.37
CA SER A 811 28.63 9.71 -32.25
C SER A 811 27.77 10.57 -33.19
N GLU A 812 26.70 10.03 -33.73
CA GLU A 812 25.75 10.77 -34.55
C GLU A 812 25.02 11.84 -33.74
N VAL A 813 24.56 11.51 -32.56
CA VAL A 813 23.87 12.45 -31.66
C VAL A 813 24.79 13.62 -31.30
N ARG A 814 26.07 13.34 -30.95
CA ARG A 814 27.08 14.36 -30.66
C ARG A 814 27.38 15.22 -31.89
N TYR A 815 27.45 14.64 -33.08
CA TYR A 815 27.61 15.38 -34.34
C TYR A 815 26.45 16.36 -34.58
N ARG A 816 25.21 15.92 -34.39
CA ARG A 816 24.01 16.75 -34.50
C ARG A 816 23.99 17.89 -33.50
N LEU A 817 24.38 17.63 -32.26
CA LEU A 817 24.56 18.64 -31.22
C LEU A 817 25.60 19.67 -31.62
N ALA A 818 26.75 19.22 -32.12
CA ALA A 818 27.81 20.11 -32.60
C ALA A 818 27.31 21.01 -33.72
N ASP A 819 26.58 20.46 -34.67
CA ASP A 819 26.03 21.23 -35.80
C ASP A 819 25.06 22.32 -35.32
N LEU A 820 24.20 22.01 -34.39
CA LEU A 820 23.25 22.95 -33.80
C LEU A 820 23.95 24.11 -33.05
N VAL A 821 25.05 23.84 -32.32
CA VAL A 821 25.65 24.86 -31.46
C VAL A 821 26.89 25.54 -32.05
N ARG A 822 27.42 25.08 -33.21
CA ARG A 822 28.69 25.56 -33.78
C ARG A 822 28.75 27.05 -34.10
N GLN A 823 27.60 27.70 -34.32
CA GLN A 823 27.55 29.12 -34.60
C GLN A 823 27.62 29.98 -33.34
N ASP A 824 27.03 29.50 -32.22
CA ASP A 824 26.85 30.29 -31.03
C ASP A 824 27.85 29.89 -29.92
N ASP A 825 28.23 28.59 -29.83
CA ASP A 825 29.15 28.04 -28.83
C ASP A 825 30.16 27.08 -29.49
N ARG A 826 31.16 27.66 -30.12
CA ARG A 826 32.23 26.88 -30.78
C ARG A 826 33.01 25.96 -29.83
N PRO A 827 33.37 26.37 -28.60
CA PRO A 827 34.01 25.48 -27.64
C PRO A 827 33.17 24.24 -27.28
N LYS A 828 31.85 24.41 -27.15
CA LYS A 828 30.91 23.29 -26.89
C LYS A 828 30.77 22.39 -28.12
N ALA A 829 30.69 22.98 -29.34
CA ALA A 829 30.70 22.23 -30.59
C ALA A 829 31.97 21.39 -30.79
N LYS A 830 33.16 22.01 -30.56
CA LYS A 830 34.46 21.31 -30.60
C LYS A 830 34.51 20.11 -29.64
N ARG A 831 34.00 20.26 -28.44
CA ARG A 831 33.93 19.17 -27.43
C ARG A 831 33.05 18.01 -27.93
N TYR A 832 31.84 18.29 -28.37
CA TYR A 832 30.97 17.28 -28.97
C TYR A 832 31.59 16.53 -30.16
N LEU A 833 32.31 17.24 -31.03
CA LEU A 833 32.99 16.61 -32.15
C LEU A 833 34.17 15.74 -31.73
N LEU A 834 34.95 16.17 -30.73
CA LEU A 834 36.04 15.35 -30.18
C LEU A 834 35.49 14.09 -29.53
N ASP A 835 34.41 14.20 -28.76
CA ASP A 835 33.75 13.06 -28.13
C ASP A 835 33.13 12.12 -29.18
N ALA A 836 32.53 12.67 -30.24
CA ALA A 836 32.02 11.87 -31.36
C ALA A 836 33.13 11.08 -32.07
N LEU A 837 34.31 11.69 -32.22
CA LEU A 837 35.47 11.04 -32.84
C LEU A 837 36.18 10.09 -31.91
N ALA A 838 36.09 10.26 -30.60
CA ALA A 838 36.54 9.28 -29.62
C ALA A 838 35.74 7.99 -29.73
N ASP A 839 34.40 8.07 -29.87
CA ASP A 839 33.53 6.92 -30.07
C ASP A 839 33.66 6.30 -31.48
N SER A 840 33.79 7.15 -32.49
CA SER A 840 33.85 6.77 -33.92
C SER A 840 34.99 7.47 -34.65
N PRO A 841 36.26 7.01 -34.56
CA PRO A 841 37.42 7.67 -35.11
C PRO A 841 37.43 7.85 -36.62
N ARG A 842 36.56 7.16 -37.35
CA ARG A 842 36.44 7.21 -38.80
C ARG A 842 35.23 8.03 -39.27
N TYR A 843 34.56 8.79 -38.41
CA TYR A 843 33.41 9.60 -38.75
C TYR A 843 33.84 10.84 -39.54
N ARG A 844 33.75 10.78 -40.86
CA ARG A 844 34.29 11.78 -41.81
C ARG A 844 33.64 13.16 -41.61
N ASP A 845 32.32 13.22 -41.48
CA ASP A 845 31.61 14.48 -41.35
C ASP A 845 31.99 15.22 -40.07
N ALA A 846 32.18 14.46 -38.97
CA ALA A 846 32.68 15.03 -37.72
C ALA A 846 34.10 15.61 -37.86
N HIS A 847 34.99 14.95 -38.59
CA HIS A 847 36.33 15.48 -38.88
C HIS A 847 36.22 16.78 -39.73
N SER A 848 35.37 16.80 -40.74
CA SER A 848 35.21 17.97 -41.59
C SER A 848 34.70 19.17 -40.80
N MET A 849 33.67 18.95 -39.99
CA MET A 849 33.10 20.01 -39.15
C MET A 849 34.09 20.46 -38.06
N LEU A 850 34.87 19.54 -37.46
CA LEU A 850 35.90 19.91 -36.48
C LEU A 850 36.94 20.85 -37.10
N LEU A 851 37.37 20.60 -38.31
CA LEU A 851 38.30 21.47 -39.05
C LEU A 851 37.69 22.86 -39.34
N GLU A 852 36.40 22.95 -39.66
CA GLU A 852 35.69 24.21 -39.84
C GLU A 852 35.61 25.01 -38.53
N VAL A 853 35.22 24.36 -37.44
CA VAL A 853 35.13 24.97 -36.11
C VAL A 853 36.47 25.43 -35.60
N ALA A 854 37.54 24.66 -35.84
CA ALA A 854 38.92 24.99 -35.44
C ALA A 854 39.55 26.14 -36.26
N LYS A 855 39.27 26.22 -37.59
CA LYS A 855 39.80 27.32 -38.46
C LYS A 855 39.23 28.69 -38.13
N ALA A 856 38.08 28.73 -37.49
CA ALA A 856 37.40 29.98 -37.15
C ALA A 856 37.82 30.54 -35.78
N GLU A 857 38.72 29.89 -35.03
CA GLU A 857 39.39 30.49 -33.87
C GLU A 857 40.36 31.57 -34.37
N PRO A 858 40.32 32.84 -33.88
CA PRO A 858 41.34 33.80 -34.17
C PRO A 858 42.69 33.27 -33.67
N GLU A 859 43.73 33.27 -34.52
CA GLU A 859 45.10 33.04 -34.09
C GLU A 859 45.34 33.98 -32.90
N VAL A 860 45.54 33.43 -31.70
CA VAL A 860 46.10 34.19 -30.59
C VAL A 860 47.53 34.48 -31.02
N GLU A 861 47.81 35.72 -31.53
CA GLU A 861 49.17 36.18 -31.75
C GLU A 861 49.92 36.00 -30.45
N GLY A 862 50.80 34.98 -30.44
CA GLY A 862 51.68 34.73 -29.34
C GLY A 862 52.60 35.91 -29.15
N GLU A 863 52.54 36.58 -28.04
CA GLU A 863 53.61 37.52 -27.63
C GLU A 863 54.96 36.82 -27.74
N PRO A 864 55.97 37.47 -28.36
CA PRO A 864 57.29 36.87 -28.56
C PRO A 864 57.94 36.59 -27.20
N VAL A 865 58.30 35.34 -26.99
CA VAL A 865 59.11 34.90 -25.87
C VAL A 865 60.44 35.64 -25.90
N LYS A 866 60.65 36.57 -24.97
CA LYS A 866 61.97 37.18 -24.72
C LYS A 866 62.93 36.09 -24.25
N GLN A 867 63.87 35.73 -25.08
CA GLN A 867 65.04 34.96 -24.71
C GLN A 867 65.83 35.70 -23.63
N GLY A 868 65.78 35.25 -22.40
CA GLY A 868 66.68 35.64 -21.29
C GLY A 868 67.75 34.57 -21.12
N LYS A 869 68.97 34.97 -21.34
CA LYS A 869 70.19 34.15 -21.17
C LYS A 869 70.50 33.82 -19.71
N ASP A 870 70.93 32.63 -19.56
CA ASP A 870 71.91 32.06 -18.59
C ASP A 870 72.04 32.62 -17.16
N SER A 871 71.79 31.73 -16.16
CA SER A 871 72.91 31.44 -15.22
C SER A 871 72.53 30.11 -14.46
N PHE A 872 73.57 29.24 -14.51
CA PHE A 872 73.68 28.04 -13.68
C PHE A 872 73.77 28.41 -12.19
N GLY A 873 73.12 27.66 -11.33
CA GLY A 873 73.28 27.64 -9.91
C GLY A 873 72.80 26.37 -9.29
N ALA A 874 73.72 25.48 -8.99
CA ALA A 874 73.51 24.20 -8.34
C ALA A 874 73.23 24.40 -6.83
N GLY A 875 72.40 23.48 -6.30
CA GLY A 875 72.51 23.17 -4.87
C GLY A 875 71.23 22.82 -4.15
N GLY A 876 71.15 21.58 -3.73
CA GLY A 876 70.51 21.24 -2.45
C GLY A 876 69.24 20.42 -2.50
N ALA A 877 69.41 19.12 -2.50
CA ALA A 877 68.36 18.18 -2.09
C ALA A 877 68.18 18.22 -0.55
N THR A 878 67.00 18.11 -0.08
CA THR A 878 66.65 17.31 1.11
C THR A 878 65.10 17.07 1.18
N PRO A 879 64.63 16.05 1.96
CA PRO A 879 63.59 15.14 1.46
C PRO A 879 62.24 15.28 2.19
N ALA A 880 61.32 14.48 1.68
CA ALA A 880 59.91 14.27 2.08
C ALA A 880 59.64 14.11 3.58
N GLU A 881 58.56 14.69 4.06
CA GLU A 881 57.79 14.19 5.19
C GLU A 881 56.35 13.87 4.76
N LYS A 882 55.93 12.65 5.11
CA LYS A 882 54.54 12.19 5.09
C LYS A 882 53.79 12.73 6.30
N PRO A 883 52.50 12.99 6.23
CA PRO A 883 51.65 12.95 7.41
C PRO A 883 50.90 11.62 7.49
N GLU A 884 51.03 10.97 8.65
CA GLU A 884 50.10 10.03 9.22
C GLU A 884 48.91 10.81 9.84
N ASN A 885 47.74 10.40 9.66
CA ASN A 885 46.65 9.83 10.45
C ASN A 885 45.33 9.98 9.70
#